data_fd0c8eaa3857174d85f453798d505649
#
_entry.id   fd0c8eaa3857174d85f453798d505649
#
_cell.length_a   1.000
_cell.length_b   1.000
_cell.length_c   1.000
_cell.angle_alpha   90.00
_cell.angle_beta   90.00
_cell.angle_gamma   90.00
#
_symmetry.space_group_name_H-M   'P 1'
#
loop_
_entity.id
_entity.type
_entity.pdbx_description
1 polymer ?
#
loop_
_entity_poly.entity_id
_entity_poly.type
_entity_poly.pdbx_seq_one_letter_code
_entity_poly.pdbx_strand_id
1 'polypeptide(L)'
;MHQRSWRTLIAGGAALAVGVTLTAFGAPAHAAGVPGITSEARAQDEVMNYAVNLTADASHYDFNAAVSKASENGVVLAQYPEFNTFFVQSVKASFAPTLGKSLVDAGISYQSIGPTRFKTVTGDEVRTEQPQTTASEANAVADAAGTHTTGLSADSQLNDFTPDEGDANAWGLTAIGAIDAEQVDVTREKVTVGIMDTGIDPDHKDLKDNLDASRSVGCQVNGIPNQDPSAWKDDHYHGTHVAGTIAAAHNAYGVDGVAPSATIVAIKTSNEAGSFYPEYVACAFDWAAEHDIDVTNSSYYMDPYAFWMPNEASQAAGLEAASRAIRYAKNHGVVNIAAEGNDNDDHDNPTIDKESPNDVEGAAVERNVVGGIDVPAMLNDSVVSVSALALPTGTDPATATLERSKFSNYGKNTVDVAAPGSRIWSTLPTWKKDPPFGYLSGTSMASPHAAGVAALIKQIHPDYTPDQTIALLKKQAGYTYDRLAVPEDGKEYRGAGLVNALAAVLKDQPQPVVGNLEYSHDGATDWRPLADARVSGTVYVRTTVYVRTTVSGPVTKASLQVGDKEPVTGTGTGAFTGNEVTLVAGPYNATGLISDAPHVEVTVTAEGRNNDTRADDDVKDSIHFHVDESLHDGGAWTNSADGWKYCYSDGYCARSKYVTIDGSTYYFNGDAVMATGWVTIDGTRYHFASSGAWLG
;
A
#
# COMPACT_ATOMS: atom_id res chain seq x y z
N MET A 1 -2.15 -32.17 -3.99
CA MET A 1 -1.10 -32.71 -3.08
C MET A 1 0.20 -32.01 -3.45
N HIS A 2 0.53 -30.91 -2.82
CA HIS A 2 1.91 -30.49 -2.52
C HIS A 2 1.83 -29.30 -1.58
N GLN A 3 2.10 -29.58 -0.31
CA GLN A 3 2.30 -28.59 0.74
C GLN A 3 3.62 -27.88 0.48
N ARG A 4 3.65 -26.57 0.52
CA ARG A 4 4.89 -25.80 0.69
C ARG A 4 4.89 -25.13 2.07
N SER A 5 5.81 -25.60 2.88
CA SER A 5 6.12 -25.08 4.20
C SER A 5 6.93 -23.80 4.11
N TRP A 6 6.50 -22.75 4.79
CA TRP A 6 7.25 -21.51 4.98
C TRP A 6 8.17 -21.66 6.21
N ARG A 7 9.44 -21.42 6.03
CA ARG A 7 10.43 -21.28 7.11
C ARG A 7 10.66 -19.80 7.39
N THR A 8 10.42 -19.44 8.64
CA THR A 8 10.68 -18.15 9.26
C THR A 8 12.17 -17.86 9.33
N LEU A 9 12.61 -16.72 8.82
CA LEU A 9 13.92 -16.12 9.10
C LEU A 9 13.71 -14.93 10.05
N ILE A 10 14.29 -15.04 11.24
CA ILE A 10 14.34 -13.98 12.25
C ILE A 10 15.60 -13.17 11.99
N ALA A 11 15.45 -11.90 11.63
CA ALA A 11 16.52 -10.92 11.69
C ALA A 11 16.19 -9.90 12.79
N GLY A 12 17.05 -9.82 13.80
CA GLY A 12 16.88 -8.93 14.94
C GLY A 12 17.23 -7.49 14.60
N GLY A 13 16.30 -6.60 14.86
CA GLY A 13 16.50 -5.15 14.89
C GLY A 13 15.91 -4.60 16.18
N ALA A 14 16.71 -3.85 16.92
CA ALA A 14 16.36 -3.27 18.21
C ALA A 14 15.24 -2.24 18.07
N ALA A 15 14.08 -2.56 18.61
CA ALA A 15 12.96 -1.62 18.73
C ALA A 15 13.08 -0.85 20.05
N LEU A 16 13.10 0.47 19.95
CA LEU A 16 12.81 1.36 21.09
C LEU A 16 11.31 1.18 21.41
N ALA A 17 11.04 0.56 22.55
CA ALA A 17 9.69 0.46 23.09
C ALA A 17 9.28 1.82 23.67
N VAL A 18 8.41 2.54 22.97
CA VAL A 18 7.56 3.55 23.60
C VAL A 18 6.34 2.78 24.11
N GLY A 19 6.28 2.62 25.41
CA GLY A 19 5.19 1.93 26.08
C GLY A 19 3.90 2.76 26.00
N VAL A 20 3.00 2.36 25.11
CA VAL A 20 1.59 2.69 25.23
C VAL A 20 0.97 1.59 26.08
N THR A 21 0.65 1.93 27.31
CA THR A 21 -0.13 1.08 28.22
C THR A 21 -1.54 0.90 27.62
N LEU A 22 -1.79 -0.26 27.00
CA LEU A 22 -3.14 -0.72 26.79
C LEU A 22 -3.76 -0.97 28.17
N THR A 23 -4.61 -0.06 28.61
CA THR A 23 -5.53 -0.34 29.72
C THR A 23 -6.55 -1.36 29.23
N ALA A 24 -6.49 -2.55 29.80
CA ALA A 24 -7.51 -3.56 29.64
C ALA A 24 -8.86 -2.95 30.03
N PHE A 25 -9.80 -2.85 29.09
CA PHE A 25 -11.17 -2.48 29.38
C PHE A 25 -11.81 -3.60 30.19
N GLY A 26 -12.06 -3.29 31.45
CA GLY A 26 -12.82 -4.14 32.36
C GLY A 26 -14.24 -4.34 31.85
N ALA A 27 -14.84 -5.47 32.27
CA ALA A 27 -16.21 -5.82 31.97
C ALA A 27 -17.20 -4.66 32.22
N PRO A 28 -18.28 -4.54 31.42
CA PRO A 28 -19.19 -3.41 31.50
C PRO A 28 -19.82 -3.30 32.88
N ALA A 29 -19.50 -2.23 33.59
CA ALA A 29 -20.29 -1.79 34.71
C ALA A 29 -21.68 -1.37 34.19
N HIS A 30 -22.73 -1.86 34.78
CA HIS A 30 -24.10 -1.43 34.49
C HIS A 30 -24.18 0.10 34.53
N ALA A 31 -24.34 0.72 33.35
CA ALA A 31 -24.54 2.15 33.23
C ALA A 31 -25.89 2.50 33.87
N ALA A 32 -25.83 3.35 34.90
CA ALA A 32 -27.00 4.06 35.41
C ALA A 32 -27.48 5.01 34.30
N GLY A 33 -28.77 4.90 33.94
CA GLY A 33 -29.35 5.60 32.81
C GLY A 33 -29.21 7.11 32.88
N VAL A 34 -28.75 7.68 31.76
CA VAL A 34 -28.95 9.10 31.45
C VAL A 34 -30.39 9.25 30.95
N PRO A 35 -31.18 10.20 31.46
CA PRO A 35 -32.53 10.42 30.96
C PRO A 35 -32.46 11.20 29.62
N GLY A 36 -32.87 10.53 28.57
CA GLY A 36 -33.09 11.18 27.31
C GLY A 36 -32.78 10.31 26.13
N ILE A 37 -33.77 9.66 25.62
CA ILE A 37 -33.97 8.73 24.53
C ILE A 37 -34.01 7.31 25.09
N THR A 38 -35.06 7.02 25.80
CA THR A 38 -35.56 5.65 25.93
C THR A 38 -35.73 5.09 24.53
N SER A 39 -35.29 3.82 24.33
CA SER A 39 -35.74 3.04 23.19
C SER A 39 -37.27 3.07 23.23
N GLU A 40 -37.87 4.07 22.58
CA GLU A 40 -39.32 4.13 22.45
C GLU A 40 -39.74 2.81 21.85
N ALA A 41 -40.73 2.20 22.48
CA ALA A 41 -41.29 0.96 22.00
C ALA A 41 -41.71 1.18 20.54
N ARG A 42 -40.93 0.63 19.62
CA ARG A 42 -41.30 0.59 18.19
C ARG A 42 -42.64 -0.11 18.12
N ALA A 43 -43.50 0.39 17.24
CA ALA A 43 -44.74 -0.29 16.95
C ALA A 43 -44.42 -1.75 16.57
N GLN A 44 -45.22 -2.70 17.05
CA GLN A 44 -45.13 -4.07 16.55
C GLN A 44 -45.28 -4.02 15.02
N ASP A 45 -44.34 -4.66 14.31
CA ASP A 45 -44.25 -4.77 12.85
C ASP A 45 -43.28 -3.79 12.14
N GLU A 46 -42.48 -2.99 12.81
CA GLU A 46 -41.42 -2.19 12.21
C GLU A 46 -40.15 -3.02 11.95
N VAL A 47 -39.75 -3.10 10.70
CA VAL A 47 -38.57 -3.85 10.27
C VAL A 47 -37.28 -3.04 10.52
N MET A 48 -36.26 -3.66 11.10
CA MET A 48 -34.98 -3.04 11.36
C MET A 48 -33.83 -3.98 11.04
N ASN A 49 -32.73 -3.41 10.50
CA ASN A 49 -31.45 -4.12 10.35
C ASN A 49 -30.60 -3.98 11.62
N TYR A 50 -29.93 -5.04 11.97
CA TYR A 50 -29.04 -5.15 13.12
C TYR A 50 -27.69 -5.68 12.70
N ALA A 51 -26.62 -5.12 13.24
CA ALA A 51 -25.29 -5.72 13.21
C ALA A 51 -25.10 -6.61 14.45
N VAL A 52 -24.45 -7.75 14.25
CA VAL A 52 -24.06 -8.70 15.29
C VAL A 52 -22.56 -8.94 15.16
N ASN A 53 -21.79 -8.52 16.16
CA ASN A 53 -20.36 -8.67 16.21
C ASN A 53 -19.99 -9.65 17.32
N LEU A 54 -19.46 -10.81 16.98
CA LEU A 54 -18.90 -11.74 17.94
C LEU A 54 -17.54 -11.24 18.44
N THR A 55 -17.00 -11.86 19.48
CA THR A 55 -15.62 -11.56 19.89
C THR A 55 -14.63 -11.97 18.81
N ALA A 56 -13.46 -11.31 18.76
CA ALA A 56 -12.47 -11.53 17.71
C ALA A 56 -11.91 -12.97 17.67
N ASP A 57 -11.97 -13.69 18.79
CA ASP A 57 -11.55 -15.07 18.97
C ASP A 57 -12.66 -16.10 18.75
N ALA A 58 -13.86 -15.66 18.31
CA ALA A 58 -14.95 -16.58 18.03
C ALA A 58 -14.57 -17.57 16.92
N SER A 59 -14.84 -18.85 17.19
CA SER A 59 -14.58 -19.91 16.21
C SER A 59 -15.65 -19.93 15.12
N HIS A 60 -15.34 -20.53 13.96
CA HIS A 60 -16.34 -20.77 12.90
C HIS A 60 -17.56 -21.57 13.42
N TYR A 61 -17.36 -22.44 14.41
CA TYR A 61 -18.47 -23.16 15.03
C TYR A 61 -19.38 -22.20 15.82
N ASP A 62 -18.80 -21.31 16.62
CA ASP A 62 -19.53 -20.29 17.38
C ASP A 62 -20.22 -19.30 16.44
N PHE A 63 -19.56 -18.91 15.35
CA PHE A 63 -20.15 -18.06 14.32
C PHE A 63 -21.41 -18.70 13.72
N ASN A 64 -21.31 -19.92 13.23
CA ASN A 64 -22.44 -20.63 12.65
C ASN A 64 -23.59 -20.88 13.65
N ALA A 65 -23.23 -21.17 14.90
CA ALA A 65 -24.21 -21.32 15.97
C ALA A 65 -24.91 -19.98 16.29
N ALA A 66 -24.17 -18.86 16.29
CA ALA A 66 -24.74 -17.53 16.49
C ALA A 66 -25.68 -17.12 15.34
N VAL A 67 -25.29 -17.38 14.09
CA VAL A 67 -26.14 -17.18 12.89
C VAL A 67 -27.43 -18.01 13.00
N SER A 68 -27.32 -19.28 13.39
CA SER A 68 -28.49 -20.13 13.63
C SER A 68 -29.43 -19.59 14.72
N LYS A 69 -28.88 -19.07 15.81
CA LYS A 69 -29.67 -18.43 16.89
C LYS A 69 -30.36 -17.15 16.44
N ALA A 70 -29.68 -16.36 15.62
CA ALA A 70 -30.24 -15.13 15.06
C ALA A 70 -31.40 -15.42 14.11
N SER A 71 -31.30 -16.48 13.29
CA SER A 71 -32.33 -16.88 12.33
C SER A 71 -33.64 -17.36 12.99
N GLU A 72 -33.64 -17.72 14.29
CA GLU A 72 -34.84 -18.00 15.05
C GLU A 72 -35.73 -16.75 15.28
N ASN A 73 -35.14 -15.55 15.14
CA ASN A 73 -35.79 -14.28 15.50
C ASN A 73 -35.69 -13.20 14.42
N GLY A 74 -35.09 -13.50 13.29
CA GLY A 74 -34.92 -12.58 12.17
C GLY A 74 -34.45 -13.26 10.89
N VAL A 75 -34.29 -12.50 9.83
CA VAL A 75 -33.73 -12.92 8.55
C VAL A 75 -32.26 -12.53 8.52
N VAL A 76 -31.35 -13.48 8.42
CA VAL A 76 -29.93 -13.21 8.25
C VAL A 76 -29.69 -12.70 6.85
N LEU A 77 -29.11 -11.50 6.71
CA LEU A 77 -28.93 -10.77 5.46
C LEU A 77 -27.59 -11.10 4.81
N ALA A 78 -26.51 -10.86 5.55
CA ALA A 78 -25.13 -11.06 5.10
C ALA A 78 -24.28 -11.61 6.26
N GLN A 79 -23.24 -12.36 5.92
CA GLN A 79 -22.40 -13.07 6.87
C GLN A 79 -20.93 -12.89 6.48
N TYR A 80 -20.12 -12.45 7.43
CA TYR A 80 -18.69 -12.19 7.29
C TYR A 80 -17.93 -12.93 8.40
N PRO A 81 -17.72 -14.26 8.24
CA PRO A 81 -17.00 -15.06 9.23
C PRO A 81 -15.53 -14.64 9.37
N GLU A 82 -14.96 -14.01 8.33
CA GLU A 82 -13.57 -13.57 8.27
C GLU A 82 -13.25 -12.51 9.34
N PHE A 83 -14.24 -11.68 9.67
CA PHE A 83 -14.13 -10.67 10.74
C PHE A 83 -15.24 -10.79 11.81
N ASN A 84 -15.85 -11.98 11.94
CA ASN A 84 -16.81 -12.33 13.01
C ASN A 84 -18.00 -11.37 13.11
N THR A 85 -18.58 -10.96 11.98
CA THR A 85 -19.70 -10.03 11.88
C THR A 85 -20.78 -10.58 10.95
N PHE A 86 -22.05 -10.38 11.28
CA PHE A 86 -23.16 -10.65 10.37
C PHE A 86 -24.32 -9.68 10.60
N PHE A 87 -25.17 -9.54 9.60
CA PHE A 87 -26.32 -8.64 9.64
C PHE A 87 -27.64 -9.41 9.63
N VAL A 88 -28.61 -8.91 10.39
CA VAL A 88 -29.92 -9.55 10.55
C VAL A 88 -31.02 -8.51 10.46
N GLN A 89 -32.07 -8.82 9.72
CA GLN A 89 -33.28 -8.04 9.69
C GLN A 89 -34.34 -8.66 10.63
N SER A 90 -34.96 -7.84 11.49
CA SER A 90 -35.98 -8.34 12.43
C SER A 90 -37.09 -7.31 12.64
N VAL A 91 -38.31 -7.80 12.78
CA VAL A 91 -39.50 -7.02 13.22
C VAL A 91 -39.57 -6.89 14.74
N LYS A 92 -38.75 -7.63 15.48
CA LYS A 92 -38.81 -7.67 16.97
C LYS A 92 -38.00 -6.53 17.57
N ALA A 93 -38.65 -5.59 18.22
CA ALA A 93 -37.96 -4.52 18.96
C ALA A 93 -37.01 -5.07 20.05
N SER A 94 -37.26 -6.25 20.58
CA SER A 94 -36.43 -6.95 21.56
C SER A 94 -35.34 -7.84 20.93
N PHE A 95 -35.10 -7.76 19.61
CA PHE A 95 -34.15 -8.66 18.90
C PHE A 95 -32.76 -8.68 19.58
N ALA A 96 -32.13 -7.52 19.74
CA ALA A 96 -30.77 -7.46 20.30
C ALA A 96 -30.65 -8.07 21.71
N PRO A 97 -31.48 -7.70 22.73
CA PRO A 97 -31.39 -8.32 24.05
C PRO A 97 -31.79 -9.81 24.03
N THR A 98 -32.72 -10.23 23.16
CA THR A 98 -33.13 -11.63 23.03
C THR A 98 -32.01 -12.49 22.45
N LEU A 99 -31.40 -12.04 21.37
CA LEU A 99 -30.25 -12.73 20.77
C LEU A 99 -29.06 -12.76 21.72
N GLY A 100 -28.71 -11.64 22.35
CA GLY A 100 -27.61 -11.58 23.29
C GLY A 100 -27.75 -12.59 24.43
N LYS A 101 -28.97 -12.71 25.00
CA LYS A 101 -29.26 -13.74 26.00
C LYS A 101 -29.09 -15.15 25.43
N SER A 102 -29.61 -15.43 24.24
CA SER A 102 -29.51 -16.74 23.60
C SER A 102 -28.05 -17.14 23.31
N LEU A 103 -27.20 -16.19 22.95
CA LEU A 103 -25.77 -16.43 22.73
C LEU A 103 -25.05 -16.77 24.03
N VAL A 104 -25.30 -15.98 25.10
CA VAL A 104 -24.73 -16.24 26.43
C VAL A 104 -25.16 -17.60 26.95
N ASP A 105 -26.47 -17.93 26.86
CA ASP A 105 -27.01 -19.24 27.29
C ASP A 105 -26.37 -20.41 26.47
N ALA A 106 -25.91 -20.16 25.25
CA ALA A 106 -25.19 -21.11 24.41
C ALA A 106 -23.67 -21.11 24.64
N GLY A 107 -23.15 -20.25 25.50
CA GLY A 107 -21.70 -20.11 25.74
C GLY A 107 -20.95 -19.35 24.65
N ILE A 108 -21.66 -18.62 23.80
CA ILE A 108 -21.06 -17.83 22.68
C ILE A 108 -20.85 -16.39 23.15
N SER A 109 -19.62 -15.92 23.05
CA SER A 109 -19.24 -14.54 23.38
C SER A 109 -19.50 -13.61 22.22
N TYR A 110 -20.03 -12.42 22.50
CA TYR A 110 -20.22 -11.36 21.51
C TYR A 110 -19.71 -10.02 22.04
N GLN A 111 -19.35 -9.12 21.16
CA GLN A 111 -18.88 -7.78 21.48
C GLN A 111 -20.05 -6.78 21.48
N SER A 112 -20.88 -6.81 20.44
CA SER A 112 -22.01 -5.89 20.32
C SER A 112 -23.12 -6.46 19.44
N ILE A 113 -24.36 -6.08 19.75
CA ILE A 113 -25.57 -6.32 18.96
C ILE A 113 -26.40 -5.06 18.98
N GLY A 114 -26.73 -4.48 17.84
CA GLY A 114 -27.51 -3.25 17.78
C GLY A 114 -28.00 -2.91 16.38
N PRO A 115 -28.91 -1.92 16.26
CA PRO A 115 -29.40 -1.46 14.97
C PRO A 115 -28.30 -0.77 14.17
N THR A 116 -28.43 -0.78 12.84
CA THR A 116 -27.48 -0.13 11.90
C THR A 116 -27.96 1.23 11.43
N ARG A 117 -29.24 1.56 11.66
CA ARG A 117 -29.87 2.80 11.20
C ARG A 117 -30.95 3.25 12.22
N PHE A 118 -31.40 4.48 12.08
CA PHE A 118 -32.51 5.01 12.88
C PHE A 118 -33.86 4.79 12.17
N LYS A 119 -33.88 4.92 10.85
CA LYS A 119 -35.03 4.69 9.99
C LYS A 119 -35.39 3.20 9.91
N THR A 120 -36.68 2.88 9.97
CA THR A 120 -37.16 1.52 9.70
C THR A 120 -36.98 1.13 8.24
N VAL A 121 -36.74 -0.16 8.02
CA VAL A 121 -36.57 -0.72 6.67
C VAL A 121 -37.92 -0.84 5.99
N THR A 122 -38.03 -0.38 4.75
CA THR A 122 -39.26 -0.38 3.96
C THR A 122 -39.01 -0.80 2.51
N GLY A 123 -40.07 -1.12 1.77
CA GLY A 123 -39.97 -1.40 0.33
C GLY A 123 -39.17 -2.64 0.01
N ASP A 124 -38.33 -2.53 -1.02
CA ASP A 124 -37.58 -3.65 -1.58
C ASP A 124 -36.46 -4.18 -0.67
N GLU A 125 -36.13 -3.46 0.40
CA GLU A 125 -35.18 -3.93 1.41
C GLU A 125 -35.80 -4.89 2.44
N VAL A 126 -37.13 -4.98 2.54
CA VAL A 126 -37.79 -5.91 3.47
C VAL A 126 -37.63 -7.35 2.99
N ARG A 127 -37.07 -8.21 3.84
CA ARG A 127 -36.92 -9.65 3.61
C ARG A 127 -37.85 -10.44 4.51
N THR A 128 -38.62 -11.34 3.93
CA THR A 128 -39.55 -12.21 4.65
C THR A 128 -39.04 -13.65 4.75
N GLU A 129 -38.05 -14.02 3.95
CA GLU A 129 -37.46 -15.35 3.89
C GLU A 129 -35.94 -15.26 3.96
N GLN A 130 -35.31 -16.32 4.50
CA GLN A 130 -33.84 -16.42 4.50
C GLN A 130 -33.33 -16.37 3.06
N PRO A 131 -32.27 -15.59 2.76
CA PRO A 131 -31.61 -15.68 1.47
C PRO A 131 -31.24 -17.14 1.22
N GLN A 132 -31.64 -17.69 0.10
CA GLN A 132 -31.10 -18.99 -0.31
C GLN A 132 -29.61 -18.76 -0.54
N THR A 133 -28.77 -19.38 0.27
CA THR A 133 -27.34 -19.48 -0.01
C THR A 133 -27.20 -20.32 -1.27
N THR A 134 -27.29 -19.69 -2.42
CA THR A 134 -26.60 -20.19 -3.57
C THR A 134 -25.13 -20.00 -3.22
N ALA A 135 -24.47 -21.09 -2.82
CA ALA A 135 -23.05 -21.17 -2.97
C ALA A 135 -22.80 -20.70 -4.41
N SER A 136 -22.25 -19.50 -4.57
CA SER A 136 -21.69 -19.15 -5.87
C SER A 136 -20.58 -20.16 -6.04
N GLU A 137 -20.86 -21.17 -6.84
CA GLU A 137 -19.81 -21.92 -7.47
C GLU A 137 -18.92 -20.86 -8.10
N ALA A 138 -17.73 -20.71 -7.53
CA ALA A 138 -16.65 -20.01 -8.18
C ALA A 138 -16.39 -20.78 -9.47
N ASN A 139 -17.14 -20.46 -10.51
CA ASN A 139 -16.76 -20.79 -11.86
C ASN A 139 -15.53 -19.95 -12.13
N ALA A 140 -14.38 -20.61 -11.93
CA ALA A 140 -13.13 -20.22 -12.50
C ALA A 140 -13.37 -19.98 -13.99
N VAL A 141 -13.57 -18.73 -14.37
CA VAL A 141 -13.41 -18.30 -15.76
C VAL A 141 -11.90 -18.31 -15.98
N ALA A 142 -11.46 -19.40 -16.60
CA ALA A 142 -10.11 -19.54 -17.09
C ALA A 142 -9.80 -18.37 -18.02
N ASP A 143 -8.66 -17.73 -17.71
CA ASP A 143 -7.79 -16.95 -18.56
C ASP A 143 -8.21 -16.81 -20.03
N ALA A 144 -8.63 -15.60 -20.39
CA ALA A 144 -8.28 -15.03 -21.67
C ALA A 144 -7.23 -13.94 -21.40
N ALA A 145 -6.00 -14.37 -21.12
CA ALA A 145 -4.83 -13.50 -21.14
C ALA A 145 -4.61 -13.00 -22.57
N GLY A 146 -5.22 -11.88 -22.88
CA GLY A 146 -4.84 -11.06 -24.00
C GLY A 146 -3.55 -10.34 -23.64
N THR A 147 -2.42 -10.94 -24.00
CA THR A 147 -1.12 -10.28 -23.99
C THR A 147 -1.13 -9.15 -25.00
N HIS A 148 -1.41 -7.94 -24.55
CA HIS A 148 -0.97 -6.75 -25.24
C HIS A 148 0.36 -6.31 -24.65
N THR A 149 1.44 -6.92 -25.15
CA THR A 149 2.77 -6.37 -25.08
C THR A 149 2.86 -5.23 -26.08
N THR A 150 2.65 -4.01 -25.67
CA THR A 150 3.20 -2.87 -26.36
C THR A 150 4.63 -2.71 -25.87
N GLY A 151 5.55 -3.34 -26.59
CA GLY A 151 6.98 -3.05 -26.47
C GLY A 151 7.20 -1.63 -26.97
N LEU A 152 7.49 -0.71 -26.07
CA LEU A 152 8.06 0.58 -26.41
C LEU A 152 9.57 0.44 -26.28
N SER A 153 10.25 0.61 -27.41
CA SER A 153 11.71 0.71 -27.50
C SER A 153 12.19 1.91 -26.70
N ALA A 154 13.26 1.68 -25.94
CA ALA A 154 13.99 2.73 -25.23
C ALA A 154 14.58 3.73 -26.26
N ASP A 155 13.86 4.77 -26.51
CA ASP A 155 14.40 6.00 -27.07
C ASP A 155 13.74 7.15 -26.33
N SER A 156 14.56 7.90 -25.58
CA SER A 156 14.17 9.02 -24.74
C SER A 156 13.63 10.18 -25.58
N GLN A 157 12.37 10.12 -25.92
CA GLN A 157 11.62 11.28 -26.36
C GLN A 157 10.41 11.40 -25.43
N LEU A 158 10.31 12.55 -24.75
CA LEU A 158 9.06 13.01 -24.20
C LEU A 158 8.02 12.84 -25.31
N ASN A 159 7.03 11.97 -25.09
CA ASN A 159 5.94 11.82 -26.04
C ASN A 159 5.29 13.18 -26.21
N ASP A 160 4.86 13.50 -27.43
CA ASP A 160 4.01 14.67 -27.68
C ASP A 160 2.68 14.49 -26.97
N PHE A 161 2.67 14.78 -25.64
CA PHE A 161 1.47 14.72 -24.82
C PHE A 161 0.58 15.91 -25.19
N THR A 162 -0.66 15.61 -25.49
CA THR A 162 -1.68 16.63 -25.73
C THR A 162 -2.76 16.45 -24.67
N PRO A 163 -2.91 17.39 -23.70
CA PRO A 163 -3.97 17.34 -22.68
C PRO A 163 -5.35 17.22 -23.32
N ASP A 164 -6.28 16.56 -22.64
CA ASP A 164 -7.67 16.49 -23.07
C ASP A 164 -8.31 17.90 -23.01
N GLU A 165 -9.34 18.11 -23.81
CA GLU A 165 -9.92 19.45 -24.03
C GLU A 165 -10.45 20.14 -22.76
N GLY A 166 -10.79 19.37 -21.74
CA GLY A 166 -11.31 19.82 -20.46
C GLY A 166 -10.27 20.07 -19.36
N ASP A 167 -9.03 19.65 -19.55
CA ASP A 167 -7.98 19.74 -18.53
C ASP A 167 -7.68 21.17 -18.09
N ALA A 168 -7.81 22.13 -19.00
CA ALA A 168 -7.67 23.54 -18.67
C ALA A 168 -8.66 24.03 -17.59
N ASN A 169 -9.76 23.30 -17.36
CA ASN A 169 -10.75 23.57 -16.31
C ASN A 169 -10.42 22.82 -15.01
N ALA A 170 -9.56 21.80 -15.07
CA ALA A 170 -9.24 20.88 -13.99
C ALA A 170 -8.00 21.36 -13.20
N TRP A 171 -8.09 22.51 -12.56
CA TRP A 171 -6.99 23.13 -11.81
C TRP A 171 -6.35 22.16 -10.79
N GLY A 172 -7.14 21.21 -10.27
CA GLY A 172 -6.68 20.22 -9.31
C GLY A 172 -5.58 19.33 -9.86
N LEU A 173 -5.71 18.88 -11.10
CA LEU A 173 -4.70 18.05 -11.79
C LEU A 173 -3.37 18.79 -11.93
N THR A 174 -3.43 20.07 -12.36
CA THR A 174 -2.24 20.92 -12.46
C THR A 174 -1.60 21.14 -11.08
N ALA A 175 -2.41 21.39 -10.05
CA ALA A 175 -1.92 21.70 -8.71
C ALA A 175 -1.11 20.55 -8.07
N ILE A 176 -1.47 19.30 -8.35
CA ILE A 176 -0.78 18.11 -7.83
C ILE A 176 0.23 17.52 -8.82
N GLY A 177 0.40 18.12 -10.01
CA GLY A 177 1.31 17.64 -11.05
C GLY A 177 0.83 16.37 -11.76
N ALA A 178 -0.48 16.13 -11.86
CA ALA A 178 -1.02 14.94 -12.51
C ALA A 178 -0.82 15.00 -14.03
N ILE A 179 -1.02 16.18 -14.65
CA ILE A 179 -0.76 16.40 -16.07
C ILE A 179 0.72 16.11 -16.43
N ASP A 180 1.64 16.55 -15.59
CA ASP A 180 3.07 16.30 -15.80
C ASP A 180 3.43 14.83 -15.55
N ALA A 181 2.73 14.16 -14.61
CA ALA A 181 2.94 12.75 -14.32
C ALA A 181 2.62 11.85 -15.53
N GLU A 182 1.61 12.20 -16.33
CA GLU A 182 1.28 11.44 -17.55
C GLU A 182 2.35 11.53 -18.64
N GLN A 183 3.15 12.60 -18.65
CA GLN A 183 4.24 12.78 -19.60
C GLN A 183 5.47 11.94 -19.24
N VAL A 184 5.53 11.38 -18.03
CA VAL A 184 6.66 10.59 -17.57
C VAL A 184 6.62 9.21 -18.22
N ASP A 185 7.65 8.92 -19.03
CA ASP A 185 7.81 7.61 -19.70
C ASP A 185 8.29 6.56 -18.69
N VAL A 186 7.36 6.01 -17.91
CA VAL A 186 7.59 4.91 -16.97
C VAL A 186 6.58 3.79 -17.24
N THR A 187 7.01 2.54 -17.12
CA THR A 187 6.07 1.41 -17.17
C THR A 187 5.23 1.43 -15.89
N ARG A 188 3.95 1.33 -16.05
CA ARG A 188 2.98 1.29 -14.95
C ARG A 188 2.33 -0.09 -14.91
N GLU A 189 2.29 -0.68 -13.75
CA GLU A 189 1.55 -1.93 -13.54
C GLU A 189 0.05 -1.66 -13.49
N LYS A 190 -0.74 -2.71 -13.71
CA LYS A 190 -2.19 -2.59 -13.60
C LYS A 190 -2.59 -2.40 -12.15
N VAL A 191 -3.43 -1.41 -11.89
CA VAL A 191 -3.98 -1.10 -10.57
C VAL A 191 -5.48 -0.91 -10.69
N THR A 192 -6.21 -1.39 -9.72
CA THR A 192 -7.67 -1.28 -9.66
C THR A 192 -8.09 -0.40 -8.48
N VAL A 193 -8.94 0.59 -8.77
CA VAL A 193 -9.52 1.48 -7.75
C VAL A 193 -11.02 1.20 -7.61
N GLY A 194 -11.45 0.82 -6.40
CA GLY A 194 -12.84 0.65 -6.04
C GLY A 194 -13.48 1.98 -5.64
N ILE A 195 -14.52 2.40 -6.34
CA ILE A 195 -15.27 3.63 -6.08
C ILE A 195 -16.48 3.29 -5.21
N MET A 196 -16.32 3.48 -3.89
CA MET A 196 -17.38 3.25 -2.90
C MET A 196 -18.26 4.50 -2.79
N ASP A 197 -19.30 4.58 -3.64
CA ASP A 197 -20.07 5.82 -3.80
C ASP A 197 -21.50 5.51 -4.32
N THR A 198 -22.10 6.43 -5.05
CA THR A 198 -23.46 6.30 -5.62
C THR A 198 -23.53 5.46 -6.91
N GLY A 199 -22.41 4.88 -7.33
CA GLY A 199 -22.27 4.11 -8.57
C GLY A 199 -21.48 4.89 -9.64
N ILE A 200 -21.38 4.29 -10.84
CA ILE A 200 -20.70 4.90 -12.00
C ILE A 200 -21.63 4.81 -13.21
N ASP A 201 -21.64 5.83 -14.07
CA ASP A 201 -22.33 5.77 -15.36
C ASP A 201 -21.50 4.94 -16.38
N PRO A 202 -21.92 3.73 -16.75
CA PRO A 202 -21.16 2.86 -17.65
C PRO A 202 -21.15 3.35 -19.10
N ASP A 203 -22.02 4.30 -19.44
CA ASP A 203 -22.15 4.81 -20.81
C ASP A 203 -21.26 6.06 -21.03
N HIS A 204 -20.61 6.58 -19.96
CA HIS A 204 -19.76 7.76 -20.05
C HIS A 204 -18.50 7.48 -20.86
N LYS A 205 -18.25 8.25 -21.92
CA LYS A 205 -17.14 8.02 -22.86
C LYS A 205 -15.76 8.05 -22.22
N ASP A 206 -15.60 8.91 -21.21
CA ASP A 206 -14.35 9.12 -20.46
C ASP A 206 -14.09 8.05 -19.40
N LEU A 207 -15.07 7.20 -19.08
CA LEU A 207 -14.94 6.22 -18.00
C LEU A 207 -15.05 4.77 -18.49
N LYS A 208 -15.83 4.53 -19.54
CA LYS A 208 -16.23 3.16 -19.97
C LYS A 208 -15.05 2.25 -20.30
N ASP A 209 -13.95 2.81 -20.81
CA ASP A 209 -12.77 2.03 -21.23
C ASP A 209 -11.90 1.62 -20.04
N ASN A 210 -12.01 2.33 -18.91
CA ASN A 210 -11.34 2.04 -17.65
C ASN A 210 -12.25 1.30 -16.65
N LEU A 211 -13.56 1.21 -16.92
CA LEU A 211 -14.53 0.60 -16.01
C LEU A 211 -14.56 -0.92 -16.17
N ASP A 212 -14.24 -1.64 -15.11
CA ASP A 212 -14.46 -3.09 -15.04
C ASP A 212 -15.87 -3.41 -14.51
N ALA A 213 -16.79 -3.57 -15.44
CA ALA A 213 -18.16 -3.94 -15.12
C ALA A 213 -18.30 -5.34 -14.51
N SER A 214 -17.34 -6.24 -14.75
CA SER A 214 -17.41 -7.63 -14.28
C SER A 214 -17.15 -7.76 -12.77
N ARG A 215 -16.38 -6.83 -12.19
CA ARG A 215 -16.12 -6.73 -10.75
C ARG A 215 -16.97 -5.66 -10.06
N SER A 216 -17.76 -4.90 -10.83
CA SER A 216 -18.65 -3.88 -10.26
C SER A 216 -19.85 -4.51 -9.54
N VAL A 217 -20.27 -3.87 -8.43
CA VAL A 217 -21.26 -4.42 -7.49
C VAL A 217 -22.10 -3.33 -6.86
N GLY A 218 -23.36 -3.65 -6.54
CA GLY A 218 -24.21 -2.86 -5.65
C GLY A 218 -24.31 -3.53 -4.28
N CYS A 219 -24.03 -2.79 -3.22
CA CYS A 219 -24.13 -3.19 -1.82
C CYS A 219 -25.33 -2.54 -1.09
N GLN A 220 -26.01 -1.60 -1.71
CA GLN A 220 -27.02 -0.72 -1.11
C GLN A 220 -28.35 -1.39 -0.75
N VAL A 221 -28.51 -2.67 -1.02
CA VAL A 221 -29.72 -3.41 -0.62
C VAL A 221 -29.34 -4.39 0.50
N ASN A 222 -29.49 -3.96 1.74
CA ASN A 222 -29.21 -4.75 2.93
C ASN A 222 -27.75 -5.27 3.08
N GLY A 223 -26.78 -4.66 2.37
CA GLY A 223 -25.41 -5.16 2.37
C GLY A 223 -25.26 -6.51 1.65
N ILE A 224 -26.17 -6.86 0.75
CA ILE A 224 -26.08 -8.09 -0.06
C ILE A 224 -25.49 -7.73 -1.42
N PRO A 225 -24.32 -8.27 -1.79
CA PRO A 225 -23.67 -7.91 -3.05
C PRO A 225 -24.52 -8.35 -4.25
N ASN A 226 -24.66 -7.44 -5.23
CA ASN A 226 -25.40 -7.68 -6.47
C ASN A 226 -24.62 -7.12 -7.66
N GLN A 227 -24.17 -7.99 -8.56
CA GLN A 227 -23.41 -7.63 -9.76
C GLN A 227 -24.26 -7.27 -10.99
N ASP A 228 -25.60 -7.31 -10.88
CA ASP A 228 -26.45 -6.83 -11.97
C ASP A 228 -26.09 -5.37 -12.31
N PRO A 229 -25.90 -5.01 -13.58
CA PRO A 229 -25.54 -3.63 -13.96
C PRO A 229 -26.52 -2.57 -13.43
N SER A 230 -27.79 -2.90 -13.26
CA SER A 230 -28.76 -1.99 -12.64
C SER A 230 -28.52 -1.73 -11.16
N ALA A 231 -27.78 -2.61 -10.48
CA ALA A 231 -27.52 -2.49 -9.05
C ALA A 231 -26.35 -1.55 -8.73
N TRP A 232 -25.41 -1.35 -9.67
CA TRP A 232 -24.23 -0.51 -9.44
C TRP A 232 -24.12 0.72 -10.36
N LYS A 233 -25.05 0.90 -11.29
CA LYS A 233 -25.14 2.13 -12.09
C LYS A 233 -25.46 3.33 -11.21
N ASP A 234 -24.83 4.48 -11.53
CA ASP A 234 -25.08 5.73 -10.81
C ASP A 234 -26.49 6.27 -11.11
N ASP A 235 -27.25 6.54 -10.06
CA ASP A 235 -28.58 7.15 -10.09
C ASP A 235 -28.62 8.55 -9.42
N HIS A 236 -27.45 9.02 -8.93
CA HIS A 236 -27.33 10.28 -8.22
C HIS A 236 -26.43 11.30 -8.94
N TYR A 237 -25.29 10.96 -9.44
CA TYR A 237 -24.22 11.73 -10.13
C TYR A 237 -22.88 11.81 -9.39
N HIS A 238 -22.86 11.66 -8.08
CA HIS A 238 -21.70 11.93 -7.26
C HIS A 238 -20.56 10.92 -7.54
N GLY A 239 -20.86 9.63 -7.58
CA GLY A 239 -19.86 8.59 -7.83
C GLY A 239 -19.24 8.66 -9.23
N THR A 240 -20.03 9.06 -10.25
CA THR A 240 -19.48 9.31 -11.59
C THR A 240 -18.48 10.46 -11.60
N HIS A 241 -18.72 11.53 -10.82
CA HIS A 241 -17.78 12.64 -10.71
C HIS A 241 -16.49 12.24 -9.97
N VAL A 242 -16.63 11.49 -8.90
CA VAL A 242 -15.50 10.91 -8.14
C VAL A 242 -14.66 10.00 -9.03
N ALA A 243 -15.30 9.09 -9.78
CA ALA A 243 -14.62 8.18 -10.69
C ALA A 243 -13.79 8.91 -11.76
N GLY A 244 -14.34 9.99 -12.34
CA GLY A 244 -13.61 10.80 -13.32
C GLY A 244 -12.39 11.51 -12.73
N THR A 245 -12.50 12.01 -11.52
CA THR A 245 -11.35 12.63 -10.84
C THR A 245 -10.20 11.62 -10.62
N ILE A 246 -10.53 10.35 -10.37
CA ILE A 246 -9.51 9.30 -10.20
C ILE A 246 -8.92 8.87 -11.54
N ALA A 247 -9.78 8.51 -12.53
CA ALA A 247 -9.35 7.76 -13.69
C ALA A 247 -10.21 8.01 -14.94
N ALA A 248 -10.65 9.25 -15.20
CA ALA A 248 -11.09 9.59 -16.54
C ALA A 248 -9.95 9.33 -17.52
N ALA A 249 -10.28 8.71 -18.66
CA ALA A 249 -9.29 8.15 -19.57
C ALA A 249 -8.62 9.23 -20.42
N HIS A 250 -7.32 9.15 -20.63
CA HIS A 250 -6.60 10.00 -21.59
C HIS A 250 -6.97 9.58 -23.02
N ASN A 251 -7.97 10.22 -23.63
CA ASN A 251 -8.57 9.79 -24.89
C ASN A 251 -8.91 10.95 -25.86
N ALA A 252 -8.37 12.12 -25.64
CA ALA A 252 -8.63 13.37 -26.36
C ALA A 252 -10.09 13.85 -26.26
N TYR A 253 -10.82 13.45 -25.21
CA TYR A 253 -12.19 13.85 -24.95
C TYR A 253 -12.40 14.12 -23.47
N GLY A 254 -12.98 15.26 -23.12
CA GLY A 254 -13.37 15.57 -21.75
C GLY A 254 -12.19 15.97 -20.86
N VAL A 255 -11.85 15.15 -19.88
CA VAL A 255 -10.84 15.47 -18.87
C VAL A 255 -10.06 14.22 -18.47
N ASP A 256 -8.77 14.37 -18.21
CA ASP A 256 -7.98 13.30 -17.60
C ASP A 256 -8.32 13.12 -16.11
N GLY A 257 -8.19 11.90 -15.61
CA GLY A 257 -8.11 11.61 -14.19
C GLY A 257 -6.69 11.77 -13.67
N VAL A 258 -6.50 11.62 -12.35
CA VAL A 258 -5.15 11.62 -11.74
C VAL A 258 -4.33 10.40 -12.19
N ALA A 259 -4.99 9.26 -12.40
CA ALA A 259 -4.40 8.00 -12.86
C ALA A 259 -5.22 7.44 -14.04
N PRO A 260 -5.13 8.04 -15.23
CA PRO A 260 -6.03 7.73 -16.36
C PRO A 260 -5.83 6.33 -16.95
N SER A 261 -4.77 5.63 -16.56
CA SER A 261 -4.51 4.22 -16.91
C SER A 261 -4.98 3.21 -15.84
N ALA A 262 -5.54 3.67 -14.72
CA ALA A 262 -6.06 2.78 -13.69
C ALA A 262 -7.41 2.18 -14.10
N THR A 263 -7.64 0.92 -13.71
CA THR A 263 -8.96 0.30 -13.80
C THR A 263 -9.84 0.80 -12.65
N ILE A 264 -11.09 1.13 -12.92
CA ILE A 264 -12.07 1.50 -11.89
C ILE A 264 -13.16 0.44 -11.78
N VAL A 265 -13.65 0.23 -10.56
CA VAL A 265 -14.73 -0.69 -10.23
C VAL A 265 -15.80 0.10 -9.47
N ALA A 266 -17.04 0.06 -9.91
CA ALA A 266 -18.15 0.64 -9.17
C ALA A 266 -18.52 -0.27 -8.00
N ILE A 267 -18.39 0.25 -6.77
CA ILE A 267 -18.89 -0.40 -5.56
C ILE A 267 -19.98 0.51 -4.98
N LYS A 268 -21.20 0.36 -5.52
CA LYS A 268 -22.30 1.23 -5.10
C LYS A 268 -22.70 0.94 -3.67
N THR A 269 -22.39 1.90 -2.81
CA THR A 269 -22.52 1.78 -1.34
C THR A 269 -23.69 2.62 -0.80
N SER A 270 -24.27 3.51 -1.59
CA SER A 270 -25.43 4.32 -1.19
C SER A 270 -26.74 3.85 -1.80
N ASN A 271 -27.83 4.02 -1.07
CA ASN A 271 -29.18 3.89 -1.64
C ASN A 271 -29.59 5.13 -2.44
N GLU A 272 -30.79 5.11 -3.05
CA GLU A 272 -31.33 6.23 -3.84
C GLU A 272 -31.46 7.55 -3.07
N ALA A 273 -31.56 7.50 -1.74
CA ALA A 273 -31.61 8.68 -0.88
C ALA A 273 -30.21 9.26 -0.58
N GLY A 274 -29.14 8.60 -1.05
CA GLY A 274 -27.76 8.99 -0.76
C GLY A 274 -27.23 8.53 0.60
N SER A 275 -27.91 7.58 1.28
CA SER A 275 -27.47 7.09 2.61
C SER A 275 -26.51 5.91 2.49
N PHE A 276 -25.51 5.86 3.38
CA PHE A 276 -24.45 4.85 3.48
C PHE A 276 -24.51 4.14 4.82
N TYR A 277 -25.27 3.06 4.91
CA TYR A 277 -25.46 2.33 6.17
C TYR A 277 -24.35 1.31 6.48
N PRO A 278 -24.12 0.94 7.76
CA PRO A 278 -23.07 0.00 8.17
C PRO A 278 -23.02 -1.30 7.38
N GLU A 279 -24.17 -1.90 7.07
CA GLU A 279 -24.24 -3.13 6.27
C GLU A 279 -23.80 -2.92 4.81
N TYR A 280 -24.04 -1.73 4.23
CA TYR A 280 -23.56 -1.40 2.90
C TYR A 280 -22.05 -1.20 2.88
N VAL A 281 -21.55 -0.49 3.89
CA VAL A 281 -20.11 -0.24 4.09
C VAL A 281 -19.37 -1.56 4.31
N ALA A 282 -19.90 -2.45 5.15
CA ALA A 282 -19.29 -3.76 5.38
C ALA A 282 -19.22 -4.60 4.10
N CYS A 283 -20.30 -4.64 3.30
CA CYS A 283 -20.33 -5.30 2.00
C CYS A 283 -19.26 -4.71 1.05
N ALA A 284 -19.15 -3.38 0.99
CA ALA A 284 -18.24 -2.71 0.06
C ALA A 284 -16.76 -3.02 0.36
N PHE A 285 -16.36 -2.96 1.63
CA PHE A 285 -14.98 -3.26 2.03
C PHE A 285 -14.63 -4.74 1.97
N ASP A 286 -15.58 -5.63 2.28
CA ASP A 286 -15.44 -7.06 2.07
C ASP A 286 -15.25 -7.38 0.57
N TRP A 287 -16.10 -6.80 -0.28
CA TRP A 287 -15.97 -6.94 -1.73
C TRP A 287 -14.60 -6.50 -2.24
N ALA A 288 -14.11 -5.37 -1.76
CA ALA A 288 -12.79 -4.86 -2.14
C ALA A 288 -11.66 -5.81 -1.73
N ALA A 289 -11.75 -6.40 -0.53
CA ALA A 289 -10.76 -7.35 -0.04
C ALA A 289 -10.69 -8.65 -0.85
N GLU A 290 -11.86 -9.11 -1.37
CA GLU A 290 -12.00 -10.41 -2.02
C GLU A 290 -11.90 -10.35 -3.56
N HIS A 291 -11.81 -9.15 -4.16
CA HIS A 291 -11.89 -8.97 -5.62
C HIS A 291 -10.72 -8.16 -6.20
N ASP A 292 -9.51 -8.32 -5.68
CA ASP A 292 -8.28 -7.72 -6.20
C ASP A 292 -8.41 -6.19 -6.42
N ILE A 293 -8.93 -5.48 -5.43
CA ILE A 293 -8.94 -4.01 -5.41
C ILE A 293 -7.70 -3.52 -4.66
N ASP A 294 -6.90 -2.68 -5.31
CA ASP A 294 -5.67 -2.15 -4.73
C ASP A 294 -5.90 -0.92 -3.85
N VAL A 295 -6.82 -0.05 -4.28
CA VAL A 295 -7.14 1.21 -3.62
C VAL A 295 -8.65 1.37 -3.56
N THR A 296 -9.20 1.87 -2.45
CA THR A 296 -10.60 2.30 -2.38
C THR A 296 -10.70 3.80 -2.16
N ASN A 297 -11.78 4.40 -2.67
CA ASN A 297 -12.16 5.76 -2.36
C ASN A 297 -13.55 5.81 -1.76
N SER A 298 -13.65 6.38 -0.56
CA SER A 298 -14.89 6.60 0.19
C SER A 298 -15.14 8.10 0.34
N SER A 299 -16.02 8.63 -0.53
CA SER A 299 -16.36 10.06 -0.51
C SER A 299 -17.65 10.34 0.25
N TYR A 300 -17.78 9.77 1.45
CA TYR A 300 -18.98 9.85 2.30
C TYR A 300 -18.61 9.75 3.79
N TYR A 301 -19.56 10.07 4.66
CA TYR A 301 -19.61 9.58 6.04
C TYR A 301 -20.73 8.54 6.20
N MET A 302 -20.58 7.65 7.17
CA MET A 302 -21.52 6.54 7.39
C MET A 302 -22.78 7.01 8.11
N ASP A 303 -23.94 6.88 7.46
CA ASP A 303 -25.24 7.23 8.02
C ASP A 303 -25.71 6.23 9.10
N PRO A 304 -26.61 6.66 10.03
CA PRO A 304 -27.26 7.96 10.06
C PRO A 304 -26.60 8.98 10.98
N TYR A 305 -25.36 8.75 11.40
CA TYR A 305 -24.69 9.61 12.38
C TYR A 305 -23.41 10.21 11.81
N ALA A 306 -23.27 11.54 11.84
CA ALA A 306 -22.02 12.22 11.50
C ALA A 306 -20.88 11.74 12.43
N PHE A 307 -21.19 11.59 13.71
CA PHE A 307 -20.29 11.00 14.69
C PHE A 307 -20.95 9.80 15.39
N TRP A 308 -20.36 8.64 15.21
CA TRP A 308 -20.76 7.39 15.87
C TRP A 308 -20.17 7.30 17.27
N MET A 309 -21.04 7.02 18.26
CA MET A 309 -20.65 6.97 19.66
C MET A 309 -20.34 5.52 20.08
N PRO A 310 -19.06 5.16 20.37
CA PRO A 310 -18.70 3.77 20.71
C PRO A 310 -19.34 3.25 22.01
N ASN A 311 -19.73 4.17 22.90
CA ASN A 311 -20.36 3.83 24.18
C ASN A 311 -21.90 3.85 24.13
N GLU A 312 -22.49 4.16 22.98
CA GLU A 312 -23.95 4.16 22.79
C GLU A 312 -24.39 2.80 22.22
N ALA A 313 -25.20 2.06 23.00
CA ALA A 313 -25.63 0.72 22.60
C ALA A 313 -26.38 0.67 21.25
N SER A 314 -27.04 1.77 20.87
CA SER A 314 -27.72 1.92 19.57
C SER A 314 -26.78 2.19 18.40
N GLN A 315 -25.51 2.47 18.65
CA GLN A 315 -24.53 2.87 17.63
C GLN A 315 -23.30 1.95 17.61
N ALA A 316 -22.89 1.43 18.77
CA ALA A 316 -21.67 0.63 18.91
C ALA A 316 -21.58 -0.56 17.94
N ALA A 317 -22.71 -1.20 17.63
CA ALA A 317 -22.71 -2.38 16.77
C ALA A 317 -22.48 -2.04 15.29
N GLY A 318 -23.10 -0.97 14.78
CA GLY A 318 -22.86 -0.49 13.42
C GLY A 318 -21.44 0.03 13.24
N LEU A 319 -20.94 0.83 14.20
CA LEU A 319 -19.56 1.32 14.23
C LEU A 319 -18.55 0.17 14.21
N GLU A 320 -18.72 -0.83 15.06
CA GLU A 320 -17.82 -1.98 15.14
C GLU A 320 -17.82 -2.79 13.83
N ALA A 321 -19.00 -3.06 13.25
CA ALA A 321 -19.13 -3.82 12.02
C ALA A 321 -18.37 -3.16 10.86
N ALA A 322 -18.59 -1.87 10.64
CA ALA A 322 -17.89 -1.11 9.61
C ALA A 322 -16.38 -1.04 9.87
N SER A 323 -15.97 -0.76 11.12
CA SER A 323 -14.54 -0.69 11.49
C SER A 323 -13.81 -2.01 11.24
N ARG A 324 -14.46 -3.15 11.46
CA ARG A 324 -13.89 -4.47 11.18
C ARG A 324 -13.71 -4.71 9.69
N ALA A 325 -14.72 -4.40 8.88
CA ALA A 325 -14.66 -4.55 7.44
C ALA A 325 -13.56 -3.68 6.81
N ILE A 326 -13.45 -2.42 7.23
CA ILE A 326 -12.41 -1.48 6.78
C ILE A 326 -11.00 -2.00 7.12
N ARG A 327 -10.82 -2.48 8.35
CA ARG A 327 -9.55 -3.09 8.79
C ARG A 327 -9.26 -4.39 8.04
N TYR A 328 -10.29 -5.19 7.78
CA TYR A 328 -10.16 -6.42 6.99
C TYR A 328 -9.64 -6.11 5.59
N ALA A 329 -10.22 -5.15 4.89
CA ALA A 329 -9.75 -4.73 3.57
C ALA A 329 -8.27 -4.27 3.59
N LYS A 330 -7.88 -3.42 4.54
CA LYS A 330 -6.47 -3.02 4.71
C LYS A 330 -5.55 -4.22 4.91
N ASN A 331 -5.93 -5.17 5.76
CA ASN A 331 -5.13 -6.36 6.04
C ASN A 331 -5.03 -7.31 4.83
N HIS A 332 -5.93 -7.17 3.85
CA HIS A 332 -5.91 -7.90 2.57
C HIS A 332 -5.29 -7.11 1.42
N GLY A 333 -4.56 -6.04 1.73
CA GLY A 333 -3.75 -5.34 0.74
C GLY A 333 -4.37 -4.07 0.17
N VAL A 334 -5.58 -3.70 0.60
CA VAL A 334 -6.31 -2.54 0.08
C VAL A 334 -5.85 -1.24 0.77
N VAL A 335 -5.50 -0.23 0.01
CA VAL A 335 -5.24 1.13 0.49
C VAL A 335 -6.56 1.90 0.54
N ASN A 336 -7.05 2.20 1.74
CA ASN A 336 -8.33 2.88 1.91
C ASN A 336 -8.15 4.40 2.02
N ILE A 337 -8.83 5.16 1.18
CA ILE A 337 -8.80 6.64 1.16
C ILE A 337 -10.20 7.16 1.44
N ALA A 338 -10.33 8.19 2.28
CA ALA A 338 -11.61 8.78 2.63
C ALA A 338 -11.61 10.31 2.65
N ALA A 339 -12.77 10.89 2.40
CA ALA A 339 -13.04 12.31 2.56
C ALA A 339 -13.14 12.67 4.06
N GLU A 340 -12.55 13.81 4.47
CA GLU A 340 -12.54 14.28 5.87
C GLU A 340 -13.89 14.83 6.34
N GLY A 341 -14.81 15.20 5.43
CA GLY A 341 -16.12 15.79 5.75
C GLY A 341 -16.21 17.29 5.48
N ASN A 342 -17.45 17.85 5.49
CA ASN A 342 -17.74 19.18 4.92
C ASN A 342 -18.39 20.18 5.87
N ASP A 343 -18.36 19.96 7.18
CA ASP A 343 -19.12 20.72 8.18
C ASP A 343 -18.25 21.73 8.94
N ASN A 344 -16.96 21.83 8.54
CA ASN A 344 -15.95 22.66 9.20
C ASN A 344 -15.76 22.26 10.67
N ASP A 345 -15.87 20.98 10.96
CA ASP A 345 -15.74 20.39 12.29
C ASP A 345 -14.29 20.06 12.65
N ASP A 346 -13.99 20.12 13.95
CA ASP A 346 -12.73 19.70 14.53
C ASP A 346 -12.79 18.19 14.87
N HIS A 347 -12.20 17.37 14.03
CA HIS A 347 -12.16 15.94 14.21
C HIS A 347 -11.22 15.47 15.33
N ASP A 348 -10.26 16.32 15.74
CA ASP A 348 -9.47 16.02 16.93
C ASP A 348 -10.28 16.19 18.22
N ASN A 349 -11.31 17.07 18.20
CA ASN A 349 -12.12 17.38 19.36
C ASN A 349 -13.60 17.56 18.99
N PRO A 350 -14.29 16.54 18.51
CA PRO A 350 -15.71 16.63 18.19
C PRO A 350 -16.51 16.94 19.46
N THR A 351 -17.45 17.88 19.39
CA THR A 351 -18.19 18.33 20.58
C THR A 351 -19.69 18.22 20.45
N ILE A 352 -20.25 18.74 19.37
CA ILE A 352 -21.69 18.82 19.15
C ILE A 352 -22.00 18.45 17.71
N ASP A 353 -22.97 17.57 17.52
CA ASP A 353 -23.61 17.23 16.26
C ASP A 353 -25.08 17.68 16.31
N LYS A 354 -25.55 18.30 15.23
CA LYS A 354 -26.92 18.81 15.09
C LYS A 354 -27.67 18.21 13.91
N GLU A 355 -27.02 17.33 13.19
CA GLU A 355 -27.51 16.80 11.92
C GLU A 355 -27.98 15.36 12.02
N SER A 356 -27.65 14.67 13.13
CA SER A 356 -27.96 13.27 13.31
C SER A 356 -29.12 13.00 14.29
N PRO A 357 -29.87 11.89 14.10
CA PRO A 357 -29.82 11.02 12.91
C PRO A 357 -30.40 11.72 11.68
N ASN A 358 -29.78 11.51 10.50
CA ASN A 358 -30.15 12.21 9.27
C ASN A 358 -31.05 11.39 8.33
N ASP A 359 -31.34 10.13 8.66
CA ASP A 359 -32.13 9.20 7.84
C ASP A 359 -33.65 9.32 8.04
N VAL A 360 -34.10 10.15 8.96
CA VAL A 360 -35.51 10.48 9.18
C VAL A 360 -35.67 11.99 9.26
N GLU A 361 -36.52 12.56 8.40
CA GLU A 361 -36.78 13.99 8.38
C GLU A 361 -37.27 14.52 9.73
N GLY A 362 -36.58 15.52 10.27
CA GLY A 362 -36.92 16.15 11.54
C GLY A 362 -36.51 15.34 12.79
N ALA A 363 -35.80 14.20 12.64
CA ALA A 363 -35.31 13.41 13.75
C ALA A 363 -33.96 13.91 14.30
N ALA A 364 -33.22 14.74 13.54
CA ALA A 364 -31.95 15.32 13.98
C ALA A 364 -32.12 16.13 15.28
N VAL A 365 -31.21 15.91 16.22
CA VAL A 365 -31.20 16.57 17.53
C VAL A 365 -29.78 17.00 17.88
N GLU A 366 -29.67 18.05 18.68
CA GLU A 366 -28.37 18.43 19.22
C GLU A 366 -27.83 17.35 20.16
N ARG A 367 -26.68 16.76 19.82
CA ARG A 367 -26.03 15.68 20.56
C ARG A 367 -24.63 16.11 21.02
N ASN A 368 -24.24 15.69 22.22
CA ASN A 368 -22.85 15.74 22.66
C ASN A 368 -22.13 14.54 22.02
N VAL A 369 -21.08 14.81 21.23
CA VAL A 369 -20.34 13.79 20.49
C VAL A 369 -18.85 13.74 20.88
N VAL A 370 -18.52 14.15 22.09
CA VAL A 370 -17.16 14.03 22.62
C VAL A 370 -16.74 12.56 22.63
N GLY A 371 -15.66 12.24 21.90
CA GLY A 371 -15.20 10.86 21.68
C GLY A 371 -15.98 10.09 20.62
N GLY A 372 -16.80 10.79 19.83
CA GLY A 372 -17.45 10.24 18.64
C GLY A 372 -16.46 10.06 17.50
N ILE A 373 -16.81 9.19 16.56
CA ILE A 373 -15.97 8.77 15.43
C ILE A 373 -16.76 8.97 14.14
N ASP A 374 -16.25 9.81 13.24
CA ASP A 374 -16.70 9.87 11.85
C ASP A 374 -16.11 8.67 11.08
N VAL A 375 -16.97 7.91 10.40
CA VAL A 375 -16.61 6.71 9.66
C VAL A 375 -16.83 6.95 8.17
N PRO A 376 -15.81 6.71 7.32
CA PRO A 376 -14.51 6.09 7.62
C PRO A 376 -13.38 7.07 8.00
N ALA A 377 -13.54 8.38 7.89
CA ALA A 377 -12.49 9.39 7.94
C ALA A 377 -11.59 9.29 9.20
N MET A 378 -12.18 9.11 10.39
CA MET A 378 -11.42 9.09 11.65
C MET A 378 -10.86 7.69 12.03
N LEU A 379 -10.92 6.69 11.14
CA LEU A 379 -10.29 5.39 11.34
C LEU A 379 -8.84 5.37 10.83
N ASN A 380 -8.01 6.30 11.33
CA ASN A 380 -6.65 6.58 10.85
C ASN A 380 -5.67 5.40 10.91
N ASP A 381 -5.96 4.34 11.66
CA ASP A 381 -5.18 3.10 11.62
C ASP A 381 -5.42 2.27 10.35
N SER A 382 -6.50 2.54 9.63
CA SER A 382 -6.98 1.74 8.50
C SER A 382 -7.33 2.55 7.26
N VAL A 383 -7.40 3.88 7.37
CA VAL A 383 -7.83 4.81 6.31
C VAL A 383 -6.90 6.02 6.25
N VAL A 384 -6.70 6.56 5.07
CA VAL A 384 -6.06 7.88 4.83
C VAL A 384 -7.16 8.92 4.70
N SER A 385 -7.20 9.86 5.61
CA SER A 385 -8.17 10.95 5.60
C SER A 385 -7.65 12.17 4.83
N VAL A 386 -8.52 12.78 4.00
CA VAL A 386 -8.14 13.81 3.04
C VAL A 386 -8.96 15.09 3.23
N SER A 387 -8.30 16.19 3.60
CA SER A 387 -8.91 17.52 3.67
C SER A 387 -8.99 18.21 2.31
N ALA A 388 -9.94 19.12 2.14
CA ALA A 388 -10.18 19.85 0.89
C ALA A 388 -9.45 21.20 0.83
N LEU A 389 -8.81 21.46 -0.31
CA LEU A 389 -8.15 22.72 -0.65
C LEU A 389 -8.92 23.51 -1.69
N ALA A 390 -8.73 24.84 -1.64
CA ALA A 390 -9.22 25.81 -2.60
C ALA A 390 -8.07 26.56 -3.25
N LEU A 391 -8.21 26.85 -4.54
CA LEU A 391 -7.32 27.71 -5.29
C LEU A 391 -7.76 29.18 -5.10
N PRO A 392 -6.91 30.08 -4.60
CA PRO A 392 -7.22 31.50 -4.55
C PRO A 392 -7.50 32.07 -5.95
N THR A 393 -8.51 32.94 -6.05
CA THR A 393 -8.95 33.50 -7.33
C THR A 393 -7.84 34.25 -8.05
N GLY A 394 -7.63 33.92 -9.33
CA GLY A 394 -6.67 34.63 -10.19
C GLY A 394 -5.21 34.20 -9.98
N THR A 395 -4.97 33.09 -9.30
CA THR A 395 -3.62 32.53 -9.11
C THR A 395 -3.39 31.34 -10.04
N ASP A 396 -2.13 31.06 -10.31
CA ASP A 396 -1.70 29.92 -11.12
C ASP A 396 -1.73 28.62 -10.26
N PRO A 397 -2.51 27.60 -10.64
CA PRO A 397 -2.61 26.36 -9.88
C PRO A 397 -1.27 25.62 -9.71
N ALA A 398 -0.32 25.77 -10.63
CA ALA A 398 0.99 25.11 -10.54
C ALA A 398 1.86 25.66 -9.40
N THR A 399 1.70 26.94 -9.05
CA THR A 399 2.61 27.65 -8.14
C THR A 399 1.92 28.31 -6.93
N ALA A 400 0.59 28.39 -6.94
CA ALA A 400 -0.16 29.07 -5.90
C ALA A 400 0.02 28.42 -4.51
N THR A 401 -0.01 29.24 -3.48
CA THR A 401 -0.27 28.80 -2.12
C THR A 401 -1.76 28.50 -1.99
N LEU A 402 -2.09 27.25 -1.67
CA LEU A 402 -3.46 26.77 -1.56
C LEU A 402 -3.99 26.96 -0.14
N GLU A 403 -5.28 27.25 -0.04
CA GLU A 403 -5.97 27.49 1.23
C GLU A 403 -6.92 26.32 1.57
N ARG A 404 -7.23 26.12 2.86
CA ARG A 404 -8.28 25.19 3.26
C ARG A 404 -9.63 25.64 2.68
N SER A 405 -10.37 24.72 2.08
CA SER A 405 -11.78 24.97 1.75
C SER A 405 -12.57 25.24 3.02
N LYS A 406 -13.39 26.29 3.03
CA LYS A 406 -14.07 26.75 4.27
C LYS A 406 -14.97 25.70 4.91
N PHE A 407 -15.50 24.78 4.11
CA PHE A 407 -16.34 23.68 4.55
C PHE A 407 -15.53 22.50 5.11
N SER A 408 -14.27 22.32 4.66
CA SER A 408 -13.50 21.13 5.03
C SER A 408 -13.39 20.97 6.54
N ASN A 409 -13.72 19.80 7.03
CA ASN A 409 -13.35 19.36 8.37
C ASN A 409 -11.83 19.40 8.51
N TYR A 410 -11.33 19.42 9.73
CA TYR A 410 -9.93 19.61 10.04
C TYR A 410 -9.57 18.88 11.35
N GLY A 411 -8.28 18.59 11.51
CA GLY A 411 -7.71 18.00 12.73
C GLY A 411 -6.23 17.76 12.51
N LYS A 412 -5.43 18.02 13.53
CA LYS A 412 -3.98 17.83 13.46
C LYS A 412 -3.60 16.34 13.41
N ASN A 413 -4.40 15.51 14.08
CA ASN A 413 -4.12 14.09 14.23
C ASN A 413 -5.01 13.22 13.33
N THR A 414 -6.10 13.78 12.81
CA THR A 414 -7.06 13.07 11.94
C THR A 414 -6.78 13.27 10.47
N VAL A 415 -6.41 14.47 10.02
CA VAL A 415 -6.05 14.72 8.62
C VAL A 415 -4.69 14.12 8.28
N ASP A 416 -4.66 13.24 7.30
CA ASP A 416 -3.43 12.60 6.83
C ASP A 416 -2.74 13.38 5.71
N VAL A 417 -3.51 13.84 4.73
CA VAL A 417 -3.03 14.64 3.58
C VAL A 417 -4.11 15.64 3.15
N ALA A 418 -3.71 16.59 2.33
CA ALA A 418 -4.62 17.57 1.74
C ALA A 418 -4.63 17.45 0.21
N ALA A 419 -5.78 17.71 -0.42
CA ALA A 419 -5.92 17.67 -1.87
C ALA A 419 -6.93 18.71 -2.41
N PRO A 420 -6.91 19.05 -3.72
CA PRO A 420 -7.88 19.93 -4.33
C PRO A 420 -9.32 19.46 -4.13
N GLY A 421 -10.19 20.31 -3.57
CA GLY A 421 -11.58 19.93 -3.26
C GLY A 421 -12.63 21.01 -3.59
N SER A 422 -12.22 22.25 -3.90
CA SER A 422 -13.15 23.31 -4.29
C SER A 422 -13.20 23.50 -5.79
N ARG A 423 -14.41 23.46 -6.39
CA ARG A 423 -14.63 23.69 -7.82
C ARG A 423 -13.81 22.74 -8.69
N ILE A 424 -13.93 21.46 -8.42
CA ILE A 424 -13.26 20.39 -9.18
C ILE A 424 -14.11 20.07 -10.41
N TRP A 425 -13.49 20.16 -11.58
CA TRP A 425 -14.08 19.78 -12.86
C TRP A 425 -13.86 18.29 -13.11
N SER A 426 -14.93 17.57 -13.38
CA SER A 426 -14.87 16.14 -13.67
C SER A 426 -16.12 15.67 -14.41
N THR A 427 -16.23 14.37 -14.68
CA THR A 427 -17.32 13.70 -15.37
C THR A 427 -18.62 13.79 -14.57
N LEU A 428 -19.74 13.85 -15.29
CA LEU A 428 -21.11 13.72 -14.74
C LEU A 428 -21.86 12.67 -15.57
N PRO A 429 -22.88 11.99 -15.01
CA PRO A 429 -23.62 11.03 -15.80
C PRO A 429 -24.23 11.63 -17.06
N THR A 430 -24.21 10.86 -18.14
CA THR A 430 -24.73 11.26 -19.47
C THR A 430 -26.21 11.66 -19.45
N TRP A 431 -26.98 11.09 -18.51
CA TRP A 431 -28.37 11.46 -18.28
C TRP A 431 -28.56 12.75 -17.50
N LYS A 432 -27.52 13.23 -16.78
CA LYS A 432 -27.58 14.41 -15.92
C LYS A 432 -27.31 15.69 -16.69
N LYS A 433 -26.37 15.67 -17.63
CA LYS A 433 -25.88 16.85 -18.34
C LYS A 433 -25.30 16.51 -19.71
N ASP A 434 -25.35 17.48 -20.64
CA ASP A 434 -24.70 17.42 -21.96
C ASP A 434 -24.00 18.77 -22.23
N PRO A 435 -22.67 18.83 -22.46
CA PRO A 435 -21.72 17.72 -22.29
C PRO A 435 -21.64 17.27 -20.82
N PRO A 436 -21.31 15.96 -20.57
CA PRO A 436 -21.46 15.35 -19.26
C PRO A 436 -20.29 15.64 -18.32
N PHE A 437 -20.03 16.91 -18.08
CA PHE A 437 -18.96 17.40 -17.21
C PHE A 437 -19.45 18.57 -16.35
N GLY A 438 -18.86 18.74 -15.17
CA GLY A 438 -19.24 19.84 -14.28
C GLY A 438 -18.33 20.02 -13.08
N TYR A 439 -18.59 21.14 -12.38
CA TYR A 439 -17.88 21.47 -11.15
C TYR A 439 -18.65 20.98 -9.93
N LEU A 440 -17.96 20.24 -9.05
CA LEU A 440 -18.41 19.97 -7.69
C LEU A 440 -17.38 20.48 -6.68
N SER A 441 -17.80 20.61 -5.41
CA SER A 441 -16.93 20.98 -4.30
C SER A 441 -17.26 20.11 -3.08
N GLY A 442 -16.22 19.67 -2.39
CA GLY A 442 -16.32 18.82 -1.20
C GLY A 442 -14.97 18.15 -0.91
N THR A 443 -14.80 17.65 0.29
CA THR A 443 -13.76 16.67 0.59
C THR A 443 -13.96 15.40 -0.22
N SER A 444 -15.20 15.15 -0.66
CA SER A 444 -15.57 14.13 -1.65
C SER A 444 -14.86 14.29 -3.00
N MET A 445 -14.37 15.49 -3.35
CA MET A 445 -13.57 15.75 -4.55
C MET A 445 -12.09 15.79 -4.23
N ALA A 446 -11.71 15.98 -2.97
CA ALA A 446 -10.32 15.92 -2.52
C ALA A 446 -9.83 14.47 -2.39
N SER A 447 -10.60 13.59 -1.76
CA SER A 447 -10.23 12.19 -1.57
C SER A 447 -9.91 11.45 -2.88
N PRO A 448 -10.65 11.61 -3.99
CA PRO A 448 -10.31 10.96 -5.25
C PRO A 448 -8.98 11.43 -5.86
N HIS A 449 -8.54 12.68 -5.63
CA HIS A 449 -7.19 13.09 -6.01
C HIS A 449 -6.13 12.26 -5.26
N ALA A 450 -6.32 12.07 -3.95
CA ALA A 450 -5.41 11.25 -3.14
C ALA A 450 -5.47 9.77 -3.53
N ALA A 451 -6.66 9.24 -3.83
CA ALA A 451 -6.83 7.86 -4.30
C ALA A 451 -6.13 7.63 -5.65
N GLY A 452 -6.24 8.59 -6.58
CA GLY A 452 -5.50 8.54 -7.84
C GLY A 452 -3.98 8.57 -7.64
N VAL A 453 -3.46 9.40 -6.71
CA VAL A 453 -2.02 9.40 -6.38
C VAL A 453 -1.60 8.08 -5.72
N ALA A 454 -2.42 7.50 -4.85
CA ALA A 454 -2.16 6.18 -4.28
C ALA A 454 -2.14 5.08 -5.37
N ALA A 455 -3.03 5.18 -6.36
CA ALA A 455 -3.01 4.30 -7.53
C ALA A 455 -1.72 4.45 -8.35
N LEU A 456 -1.26 5.69 -8.60
CA LEU A 456 0.03 5.93 -9.26
C LEU A 456 1.20 5.32 -8.49
N ILE A 457 1.23 5.45 -7.16
CA ILE A 457 2.24 4.81 -6.31
C ILE A 457 2.18 3.28 -6.47
N LYS A 458 1.00 2.68 -6.43
CA LYS A 458 0.83 1.23 -6.62
C LYS A 458 1.22 0.77 -8.03
N GLN A 459 1.00 1.59 -9.06
CA GLN A 459 1.47 1.31 -10.43
C GLN A 459 3.01 1.25 -10.52
N ILE A 460 3.70 2.01 -9.70
CA ILE A 460 5.17 2.05 -9.65
C ILE A 460 5.73 1.02 -8.64
N HIS A 461 5.01 0.77 -7.56
CA HIS A 461 5.40 -0.12 -6.47
C HIS A 461 4.31 -1.19 -6.21
N PRO A 462 4.07 -2.13 -7.14
CA PRO A 462 2.96 -3.09 -7.05
C PRO A 462 3.02 -3.96 -5.78
N ASP A 463 4.23 -4.27 -5.32
CA ASP A 463 4.45 -5.13 -4.14
C ASP A 463 4.34 -4.38 -2.79
N TYR A 464 4.10 -3.06 -2.80
CA TYR A 464 3.97 -2.32 -1.56
C TYR A 464 2.70 -2.72 -0.80
N THR A 465 2.86 -2.96 0.48
CA THR A 465 1.73 -3.12 1.41
C THR A 465 0.97 -1.80 1.55
N PRO A 466 -0.27 -1.80 2.05
CA PRO A 466 -1.00 -0.56 2.32
C PRO A 466 -0.20 0.42 3.18
N ASP A 467 0.46 -0.04 4.24
CA ASP A 467 1.27 0.83 5.09
C ASP A 467 2.46 1.46 4.37
N GLN A 468 3.12 0.72 3.46
CA GLN A 468 4.21 1.25 2.65
C GLN A 468 3.71 2.28 1.64
N THR A 469 2.58 2.02 0.98
CA THR A 469 1.95 2.96 0.04
C THR A 469 1.53 4.23 0.76
N ILE A 470 0.88 4.14 1.92
CA ILE A 470 0.46 5.27 2.75
C ILE A 470 1.69 6.07 3.23
N ALA A 471 2.74 5.39 3.67
CA ALA A 471 3.97 6.06 4.11
C ALA A 471 4.63 6.85 2.97
N LEU A 472 4.66 6.28 1.74
CA LEU A 472 5.20 6.95 0.57
C LEU A 472 4.31 8.12 0.12
N LEU A 473 2.99 7.94 0.10
CA LEU A 473 2.02 9.00 -0.19
C LEU A 473 2.24 10.22 0.73
N LYS A 474 2.33 9.99 2.04
CA LYS A 474 2.59 11.04 3.03
C LYS A 474 3.98 11.67 2.86
N LYS A 475 5.02 10.87 2.63
CA LYS A 475 6.37 11.37 2.38
C LYS A 475 6.41 12.31 1.18
N GLN A 476 5.79 11.90 0.08
CA GLN A 476 5.78 12.68 -1.17
C GLN A 476 4.87 13.92 -1.09
N ALA A 477 3.78 13.86 -0.33
CA ALA A 477 2.98 15.03 0.00
C ALA A 477 3.80 16.10 0.75
N GLY A 478 4.75 15.69 1.58
CA GLY A 478 5.67 16.58 2.28
C GLY A 478 6.57 17.42 1.36
N TYR A 479 6.79 17.02 0.12
CA TYR A 479 7.61 17.80 -0.83
C TYR A 479 6.94 19.10 -1.29
N THR A 480 5.65 19.22 -1.09
CA THR A 480 4.83 20.37 -1.47
C THR A 480 4.14 21.05 -0.27
N TYR A 481 4.60 20.73 0.94
CA TYR A 481 4.02 21.24 2.18
C TYR A 481 4.02 22.78 2.28
N ASP A 482 5.04 23.44 1.76
CA ASP A 482 5.21 24.89 1.70
C ASP A 482 4.23 25.59 0.74
N ARG A 483 3.55 24.81 -0.12
CA ARG A 483 2.45 25.31 -0.95
C ARG A 483 1.12 25.45 -0.21
N LEU A 484 1.04 25.02 1.04
CA LEU A 484 -0.17 25.12 1.85
C LEU A 484 -0.11 26.34 2.78
N ALA A 485 -1.16 27.13 2.78
CA ALA A 485 -1.28 28.27 3.67
C ALA A 485 -1.19 27.83 5.14
N VAL A 486 -0.51 28.63 5.95
CA VAL A 486 -0.50 28.41 7.39
C VAL A 486 -1.89 28.74 7.94
N PRO A 487 -2.52 27.84 8.72
CA PRO A 487 -3.86 28.12 9.25
C PRO A 487 -3.82 29.25 10.28
N GLU A 488 -4.30 30.44 9.88
CA GLU A 488 -4.32 31.61 10.75
C GLU A 488 -5.33 31.48 11.90
N ASP A 489 -6.38 30.67 11.70
CA ASP A 489 -7.43 30.39 12.69
C ASP A 489 -7.11 29.18 13.59
N GLY A 490 -5.92 28.59 13.45
CA GLY A 490 -5.47 27.43 14.21
C GLY A 490 -6.12 26.11 13.81
N LYS A 491 -6.93 26.08 12.73
CA LYS A 491 -7.58 24.89 12.19
C LYS A 491 -6.60 24.11 11.32
N GLU A 492 -5.90 23.14 11.89
CA GLU A 492 -4.91 22.34 11.15
C GLU A 492 -5.59 21.40 10.16
N TYR A 493 -5.19 21.49 8.90
CA TYR A 493 -5.80 20.75 7.78
C TYR A 493 -4.78 20.16 6.81
N ARG A 494 -3.48 20.44 7.04
CA ARG A 494 -2.44 20.17 6.04
C ARG A 494 -1.97 18.74 6.05
N GLY A 495 -2.15 18.01 7.18
CA GLY A 495 -1.61 16.68 7.35
C GLY A 495 -0.12 16.60 6.99
N ALA A 496 0.28 15.64 6.19
CA ALA A 496 1.64 15.54 5.65
C ALA A 496 1.93 16.55 4.52
N GLY A 497 0.91 17.09 3.87
CA GLY A 497 1.04 18.07 2.77
C GLY A 497 0.03 17.85 1.65
N LEU A 498 0.23 18.57 0.53
CA LEU A 498 -0.54 18.41 -0.70
C LEU A 498 -0.09 17.11 -1.40
N VAL A 499 -1.03 16.23 -1.76
CA VAL A 499 -0.71 15.03 -2.55
C VAL A 499 0.00 15.38 -3.86
N ASN A 500 0.91 14.51 -4.31
CA ASN A 500 1.84 14.85 -5.39
C ASN A 500 1.94 13.70 -6.41
N ALA A 501 1.20 13.82 -7.51
CA ALA A 501 1.15 12.83 -8.58
C ALA A 501 2.48 12.72 -9.33
N LEU A 502 3.15 13.85 -9.59
CA LEU A 502 4.43 13.84 -10.29
C LEU A 502 5.51 13.13 -9.46
N ALA A 503 5.52 13.34 -8.14
CA ALA A 503 6.46 12.63 -7.28
C ALA A 503 6.17 11.12 -7.24
N ALA A 504 4.90 10.71 -7.31
CA ALA A 504 4.52 9.30 -7.31
C ALA A 504 5.14 8.51 -8.48
N VAL A 505 5.33 9.16 -9.63
CA VAL A 505 5.90 8.51 -10.82
C VAL A 505 7.38 8.79 -11.05
N LEU A 506 7.95 9.85 -10.44
CA LEU A 506 9.35 10.23 -10.65
C LEU A 506 10.27 9.91 -9.49
N LYS A 507 9.75 9.95 -8.26
CA LYS A 507 10.59 9.85 -7.07
C LYS A 507 10.47 8.50 -6.39
N ASP A 508 11.51 8.17 -5.61
CA ASP A 508 11.51 6.94 -4.80
C ASP A 508 11.26 5.68 -5.65
N GLN A 509 11.79 5.65 -6.87
CA GLN A 509 11.60 4.52 -7.80
C GLN A 509 12.14 3.22 -7.20
N PRO A 510 11.52 2.06 -7.49
CA PRO A 510 12.07 0.77 -7.10
C PRO A 510 13.47 0.58 -7.68
N GLN A 511 14.38 0.11 -6.85
CA GLN A 511 15.78 -0.10 -7.23
C GLN A 511 16.00 -1.53 -7.70
N PRO A 512 16.91 -1.77 -8.68
CA PRO A 512 17.37 -3.11 -8.99
C PRO A 512 17.98 -3.80 -7.76
N VAL A 513 17.75 -5.09 -7.65
CA VAL A 513 18.30 -5.92 -6.56
C VAL A 513 19.41 -6.79 -7.12
N VAL A 514 20.64 -6.56 -6.67
CA VAL A 514 21.79 -7.41 -7.00
C VAL A 514 21.73 -8.68 -6.14
N GLY A 515 21.65 -9.82 -6.82
CA GLY A 515 21.64 -11.13 -6.17
C GLY A 515 23.03 -11.56 -5.68
N ASN A 516 23.11 -12.76 -5.15
CA ASN A 516 24.37 -13.31 -4.67
C ASN A 516 25.40 -13.43 -5.80
N LEU A 517 26.64 -13.07 -5.50
CA LEU A 517 27.76 -13.39 -6.35
C LEU A 517 28.18 -14.86 -6.14
N GLU A 518 28.33 -15.58 -7.24
CA GLU A 518 28.70 -16.98 -7.24
C GLU A 518 29.87 -17.24 -8.17
N TYR A 519 30.64 -18.27 -7.89
CA TYR A 519 31.73 -18.73 -8.76
C TYR A 519 31.53 -20.20 -9.17
N SER A 520 32.09 -20.57 -10.31
CA SER A 520 32.16 -21.93 -10.81
C SER A 520 33.47 -22.18 -11.53
N HIS A 521 33.90 -23.42 -11.60
CA HIS A 521 35.10 -23.85 -12.35
C HIS A 521 34.80 -24.25 -13.79
N ASP A 522 33.56 -24.58 -14.12
CA ASP A 522 33.16 -25.03 -15.47
C ASP A 522 32.25 -24.02 -16.19
N GLY A 523 31.75 -23.00 -15.47
CA GLY A 523 30.84 -21.97 -16.01
C GLY A 523 29.43 -22.47 -16.33
N ALA A 524 29.11 -23.72 -16.04
CA ALA A 524 27.83 -24.35 -16.37
C ALA A 524 27.11 -24.93 -15.16
N THR A 525 27.85 -25.58 -14.29
CA THR A 525 27.31 -26.30 -13.12
C THR A 525 28.10 -25.94 -11.86
N ASP A 526 27.70 -26.48 -10.71
CA ASP A 526 28.40 -26.33 -9.43
C ASP A 526 28.72 -24.87 -9.05
N TRP A 527 27.71 -23.99 -9.21
CA TRP A 527 27.82 -22.61 -8.76
C TRP A 527 27.76 -22.53 -7.24
N ARG A 528 28.71 -21.82 -6.63
CA ARG A 528 28.89 -21.67 -5.19
C ARG A 528 28.99 -20.20 -4.81
N PRO A 529 28.53 -19.82 -3.61
CA PRO A 529 28.69 -18.44 -3.13
C PRO A 529 30.14 -17.97 -3.21
N LEU A 530 30.37 -16.78 -3.77
CA LEU A 530 31.72 -16.22 -3.90
C LEU A 530 32.37 -15.98 -2.53
N ALA A 531 31.58 -15.68 -1.49
CA ALA A 531 32.04 -15.53 -0.11
C ALA A 531 32.68 -16.82 0.44
N ASP A 532 32.31 -17.99 -0.11
CA ASP A 532 32.86 -19.32 0.27
C ASP A 532 34.03 -19.75 -0.62
N ALA A 533 34.46 -18.89 -1.55
CA ALA A 533 35.54 -19.17 -2.49
C ALA A 533 36.89 -19.30 -1.76
N ARG A 534 37.00 -20.37 -0.96
CA ARG A 534 38.29 -20.88 -0.49
C ARG A 534 38.79 -21.84 -1.54
N VAL A 535 39.67 -21.37 -2.39
CA VAL A 535 40.40 -22.28 -3.27
C VAL A 535 41.42 -23.00 -2.40
N SER A 536 40.95 -23.97 -1.57
CA SER A 536 41.83 -24.83 -0.77
C SER A 536 42.13 -26.09 -1.57
N GLY A 537 43.37 -26.30 -1.88
CA GLY A 537 43.89 -27.50 -2.53
C GLY A 537 45.02 -27.18 -3.47
N THR A 538 45.86 -28.16 -3.80
CA THR A 538 46.92 -28.02 -4.78
C THR A 538 46.32 -27.63 -6.12
N VAL A 539 46.30 -26.34 -6.41
CA VAL A 539 45.73 -25.84 -7.64
C VAL A 539 46.79 -25.86 -8.71
N TYR A 540 46.65 -26.78 -9.61
CA TYR A 540 47.42 -26.75 -10.86
C TYR A 540 47.13 -25.42 -11.59
N VAL A 541 48.16 -24.82 -12.14
CA VAL A 541 48.26 -23.49 -12.79
C VAL A 541 47.26 -23.19 -13.93
N ARG A 542 46.09 -23.88 -13.97
CA ARG A 542 45.09 -23.77 -15.05
C ARG A 542 43.64 -23.78 -14.54
N THR A 543 43.36 -23.44 -13.31
CA THR A 543 41.97 -23.42 -12.85
C THR A 543 41.24 -22.24 -13.47
N THR A 544 40.27 -22.54 -14.27
CA THR A 544 39.34 -21.57 -14.85
C THR A 544 38.32 -21.17 -13.80
N VAL A 545 38.05 -19.88 -13.65
CA VAL A 545 37.04 -19.35 -12.77
C VAL A 545 36.04 -18.54 -13.57
N TYR A 546 34.78 -18.79 -13.32
CA TYR A 546 33.67 -17.97 -13.79
C TYR A 546 33.01 -17.33 -12.57
N VAL A 547 32.56 -16.08 -12.74
CA VAL A 547 31.79 -15.38 -11.73
C VAL A 547 30.44 -15.03 -12.34
N ARG A 548 29.36 -15.22 -11.59
CA ARG A 548 28.03 -14.81 -12.03
C ARG A 548 27.28 -14.07 -10.93
N THR A 549 26.32 -13.28 -11.35
CA THR A 549 25.25 -12.73 -10.52
C THR A 549 23.97 -12.62 -11.33
N THR A 550 22.84 -12.52 -10.65
CA THR A 550 21.54 -12.18 -11.25
C THR A 550 21.08 -10.89 -10.63
N VAL A 551 20.71 -9.93 -11.46
CA VAL A 551 20.09 -8.67 -11.04
C VAL A 551 18.62 -8.75 -11.41
N SER A 552 17.74 -8.52 -10.44
CA SER A 552 16.29 -8.59 -10.58
C SER A 552 15.63 -7.23 -10.31
N GLY A 553 14.34 -7.13 -10.57
CA GLY A 553 13.55 -5.91 -10.42
C GLY A 553 13.62 -5.02 -11.65
N PRO A 554 13.44 -3.72 -11.53
CA PRO A 554 13.28 -2.80 -12.66
C PRO A 554 14.61 -2.49 -13.39
N VAL A 555 15.49 -3.48 -13.51
CA VAL A 555 16.79 -3.33 -14.17
C VAL A 555 16.64 -3.11 -15.66
N THR A 556 17.25 -2.05 -16.19
CA THR A 556 17.37 -1.76 -17.63
C THR A 556 18.72 -2.15 -18.18
N LYS A 557 19.77 -2.01 -17.37
CA LYS A 557 21.13 -2.40 -17.72
C LYS A 557 21.87 -2.87 -16.47
N ALA A 558 22.68 -3.89 -16.61
CA ALA A 558 23.57 -4.33 -15.56
C ALA A 558 24.96 -4.66 -16.12
N SER A 559 25.98 -4.53 -15.28
CA SER A 559 27.34 -4.93 -15.61
C SER A 559 28.01 -5.67 -14.45
N LEU A 560 28.84 -6.65 -14.78
CA LEU A 560 29.66 -7.42 -13.86
C LEU A 560 31.11 -7.28 -14.27
N GLN A 561 31.92 -6.68 -13.44
CA GLN A 561 33.36 -6.51 -13.66
C GLN A 561 34.14 -7.31 -12.62
N VAL A 562 35.16 -8.02 -13.06
CA VAL A 562 36.04 -8.83 -12.22
C VAL A 562 37.46 -8.27 -12.36
N GLY A 563 37.96 -7.62 -11.32
CA GLY A 563 39.27 -6.94 -11.31
C GLY A 563 39.39 -5.92 -12.43
N ASP A 564 40.51 -6.00 -13.17
CA ASP A 564 40.84 -5.14 -14.31
C ASP A 564 40.26 -5.64 -15.66
N LYS A 565 39.42 -6.67 -15.64
CA LYS A 565 38.88 -7.26 -16.86
C LYS A 565 37.73 -6.41 -17.42
N GLU A 566 37.53 -6.51 -18.75
CA GLU A 566 36.40 -5.87 -19.41
C GLU A 566 35.07 -6.35 -18.77
N PRO A 567 34.17 -5.42 -18.45
CA PRO A 567 32.89 -5.79 -17.84
C PRO A 567 32.00 -6.58 -18.81
N VAL A 568 31.31 -7.56 -18.27
CA VAL A 568 30.21 -8.23 -18.96
C VAL A 568 28.95 -7.43 -18.71
N THR A 569 28.23 -7.07 -19.77
CA THR A 569 27.01 -6.27 -19.68
C THR A 569 25.79 -7.05 -20.14
N GLY A 570 24.64 -6.76 -19.55
CA GLY A 570 23.34 -7.28 -19.93
C GLY A 570 22.28 -6.18 -19.86
N THR A 571 21.22 -6.35 -20.64
CA THR A 571 20.08 -5.44 -20.66
C THR A 571 18.84 -6.15 -20.14
N GLY A 572 18.07 -5.48 -19.30
CA GLY A 572 16.77 -5.92 -18.82
C GLY A 572 15.64 -5.13 -19.48
N THR A 573 14.41 -5.53 -19.22
CA THR A 573 13.22 -4.88 -19.78
C THR A 573 12.76 -3.67 -18.96
N GLY A 574 13.29 -3.50 -17.75
CA GLY A 574 12.82 -2.53 -16.77
C GLY A 574 11.48 -2.88 -16.11
N ALA A 575 10.90 -4.07 -16.36
CA ALA A 575 9.68 -4.50 -15.71
C ALA A 575 9.89 -4.73 -14.20
N PHE A 576 8.87 -4.50 -13.37
CA PHE A 576 8.96 -4.66 -11.92
C PHE A 576 9.00 -6.10 -11.47
N THR A 577 8.31 -6.98 -12.20
CA THR A 577 8.22 -8.40 -11.89
C THR A 577 8.74 -9.26 -13.05
N GLY A 578 9.37 -10.38 -12.71
CA GLY A 578 9.85 -11.33 -13.71
C GLY A 578 11.00 -10.84 -14.60
N ASN A 579 11.57 -9.67 -14.34
CA ASN A 579 12.71 -9.14 -15.06
C ASN A 579 13.99 -9.49 -14.32
N GLU A 580 14.82 -10.32 -14.95
CA GLU A 580 16.09 -10.77 -14.39
C GLU A 580 17.18 -10.69 -15.46
N VAL A 581 18.34 -10.16 -15.07
CA VAL A 581 19.55 -10.12 -15.91
C VAL A 581 20.62 -10.97 -15.26
N THR A 582 20.89 -12.13 -15.80
CA THR A 582 22.00 -12.99 -15.37
C THR A 582 23.28 -12.62 -16.12
N LEU A 583 24.32 -12.27 -15.38
CA LEU A 583 25.63 -11.93 -15.90
C LEU A 583 26.61 -13.03 -15.53
N VAL A 584 27.35 -13.54 -16.51
CA VAL A 584 28.39 -14.56 -16.33
C VAL A 584 29.69 -14.05 -16.94
N ALA A 585 30.67 -13.81 -16.09
CA ALA A 585 32.01 -13.33 -16.48
C ALA A 585 33.04 -14.47 -16.42
N GLY A 586 33.93 -14.50 -17.35
CA GLY A 586 34.96 -15.55 -17.50
C GLY A 586 34.90 -16.24 -18.87
N PRO A 587 35.74 -17.26 -19.15
CA PRO A 587 36.67 -17.92 -18.22
C PRO A 587 37.90 -17.07 -17.89
N TYR A 588 38.26 -17.04 -16.60
CA TYR A 588 39.49 -16.40 -16.15
C TYR A 588 40.47 -17.45 -15.64
N ASN A 589 41.75 -17.25 -15.90
CA ASN A 589 42.81 -17.98 -15.23
C ASN A 589 43.00 -17.38 -13.83
N ALA A 590 42.81 -18.16 -12.78
CA ALA A 590 42.91 -17.69 -11.40
C ALA A 590 44.27 -17.01 -11.11
N THR A 591 45.37 -17.52 -11.67
CA THR A 591 46.71 -16.90 -11.55
C THR A 591 46.84 -15.56 -12.29
N GLY A 592 46.07 -15.35 -13.35
CA GLY A 592 46.03 -14.11 -14.11
C GLY A 592 45.13 -13.04 -13.50
N LEU A 593 44.27 -13.39 -12.54
CA LEU A 593 43.47 -12.45 -11.77
C LEU A 593 44.24 -11.82 -10.59
N ILE A 594 45.33 -12.49 -10.16
CA ILE A 594 46.13 -12.13 -8.97
C ILE A 594 47.44 -11.48 -9.43
N SER A 595 47.44 -10.45 -10.30
CA SER A 595 48.72 -9.94 -10.76
C SER A 595 49.45 -9.09 -9.72
N ASP A 596 48.77 -8.32 -8.89
CA ASP A 596 49.44 -7.40 -7.96
C ASP A 596 48.68 -7.07 -6.65
N ALA A 597 47.55 -7.71 -6.38
CA ALA A 597 46.75 -7.48 -5.17
C ALA A 597 46.32 -8.80 -4.51
N PRO A 598 46.22 -8.85 -3.17
CA PRO A 598 45.82 -10.05 -2.45
C PRO A 598 44.33 -10.38 -2.61
N HIS A 599 43.60 -9.58 -3.30
CA HIS A 599 42.17 -9.76 -3.56
C HIS A 599 41.82 -9.23 -4.94
N VAL A 600 40.79 -9.79 -5.51
CA VAL A 600 40.19 -9.31 -6.76
C VAL A 600 38.87 -8.66 -6.40
N GLU A 601 38.70 -7.40 -6.81
CA GLU A 601 37.45 -6.69 -6.66
C GLU A 601 36.45 -7.18 -7.71
N VAL A 602 35.24 -7.49 -7.29
CA VAL A 602 34.11 -7.78 -8.17
C VAL A 602 33.08 -6.68 -8.00
N THR A 603 32.85 -5.95 -9.06
CA THR A 603 31.88 -4.84 -9.06
C THR A 603 30.68 -5.23 -9.91
N VAL A 604 29.48 -5.09 -9.33
CA VAL A 604 28.22 -5.16 -10.04
C VAL A 604 27.63 -3.76 -10.07
N THR A 605 27.24 -3.31 -11.26
CA THR A 605 26.50 -2.06 -11.42
C THR A 605 25.17 -2.39 -12.09
N ALA A 606 24.08 -1.84 -11.58
CA ALA A 606 22.77 -1.98 -12.17
C ALA A 606 22.13 -0.60 -12.31
N GLU A 607 21.55 -0.36 -13.48
CA GLU A 607 20.80 0.86 -13.80
C GLU A 607 19.31 0.51 -13.76
N GLY A 608 18.52 1.32 -13.05
CA GLY A 608 17.07 1.19 -12.95
C GLY A 608 16.35 1.86 -14.13
N ARG A 609 15.04 2.02 -13.97
CA ARG A 609 14.15 2.55 -15.03
C ARG A 609 14.09 4.06 -15.12
N ASN A 610 14.63 4.78 -14.18
CA ASN A 610 14.48 6.21 -14.15
C ASN A 610 15.26 6.86 -15.29
N ASN A 611 14.54 7.49 -16.21
CA ASN A 611 15.13 8.34 -17.24
C ASN A 611 15.59 9.70 -16.67
N ASP A 612 15.35 9.97 -15.41
CA ASP A 612 15.90 11.14 -14.74
C ASP A 612 17.40 10.92 -14.50
N THR A 613 18.21 11.81 -15.03
CA THR A 613 19.70 11.80 -14.93
C THR A 613 20.23 11.95 -13.50
N ARG A 614 19.37 11.80 -12.49
CA ARG A 614 19.76 11.84 -11.09
C ARG A 614 20.32 10.48 -10.67
N ALA A 615 21.50 10.52 -10.07
CA ALA A 615 22.32 9.38 -9.63
C ALA A 615 21.66 8.43 -8.60
N ASP A 616 20.40 8.63 -8.28
CA ASP A 616 19.70 7.91 -7.21
C ASP A 616 19.20 6.53 -7.64
N ASP A 617 19.23 6.22 -8.95
CA ASP A 617 18.68 4.98 -9.51
C ASP A 617 19.74 3.95 -9.88
N ASP A 618 21.02 4.31 -9.80
CA ASP A 618 22.11 3.40 -10.03
C ASP A 618 22.44 2.63 -8.76
N VAL A 619 22.18 1.35 -8.74
CA VAL A 619 22.67 0.46 -7.68
C VAL A 619 24.11 0.09 -8.01
N LYS A 620 25.04 0.52 -7.15
CA LYS A 620 26.44 0.12 -7.21
C LYS A 620 26.75 -0.74 -5.98
N ASP A 621 27.10 -1.98 -6.24
CA ASP A 621 27.57 -2.87 -5.19
C ASP A 621 28.98 -3.38 -5.57
N SER A 622 29.91 -3.32 -4.61
CA SER A 622 31.27 -3.80 -4.76
C SER A 622 31.52 -4.89 -3.75
N ILE A 623 31.72 -6.09 -4.19
CA ILE A 623 32.06 -7.23 -3.33
C ILE A 623 33.51 -7.60 -3.56
N HIS A 624 34.27 -7.58 -2.46
CA HIS A 624 35.67 -8.01 -2.45
C HIS A 624 35.73 -9.50 -2.13
N PHE A 625 36.39 -10.27 -2.99
CA PHE A 625 36.72 -11.65 -2.65
C PHE A 625 38.22 -11.86 -2.61
N HIS A 626 38.64 -12.67 -1.66
CA HIS A 626 40.04 -13.06 -1.52
C HIS A 626 40.28 -14.37 -2.26
N VAL A 627 41.25 -14.37 -3.15
CA VAL A 627 41.78 -15.62 -3.70
C VAL A 627 42.78 -16.17 -2.70
N ASP A 628 42.52 -17.38 -2.19
CA ASP A 628 43.38 -18.02 -1.17
C ASP A 628 44.74 -18.35 -1.77
N GLU A 629 45.78 -18.11 -1.00
CA GLU A 629 47.18 -18.35 -1.36
C GLU A 629 47.61 -19.79 -1.44
N SER A 630 46.77 -20.73 -1.07
CA SER A 630 47.04 -22.15 -1.34
C SER A 630 47.25 -22.46 -2.85
N LEU A 631 47.11 -21.40 -3.69
CA LEU A 631 47.45 -21.43 -5.11
C LEU A 631 48.95 -21.34 -5.40
N HIS A 632 49.77 -20.94 -4.43
CA HIS A 632 51.21 -20.84 -4.59
C HIS A 632 51.89 -22.01 -3.89
N ASP A 633 52.49 -22.87 -4.69
CA ASP A 633 53.25 -24.02 -4.16
C ASP A 633 54.61 -23.59 -3.58
N GLY A 634 54.96 -24.18 -2.44
CA GLY A 634 56.32 -24.21 -1.96
C GLY A 634 56.89 -22.85 -1.51
N GLY A 635 56.14 -22.09 -0.67
CA GLY A 635 56.61 -20.85 -0.12
C GLY A 635 57.87 -21.00 0.77
N ALA A 636 58.78 -20.08 0.66
CA ALA A 636 60.03 -20.03 1.43
C ALA A 636 60.31 -18.62 1.99
N TRP A 637 60.90 -18.61 3.14
CA TRP A 637 61.34 -17.36 3.75
C TRP A 637 62.58 -16.79 3.03
N THR A 638 62.50 -15.53 2.62
CA THR A 638 63.59 -14.79 1.97
C THR A 638 63.92 -13.55 2.78
N ASN A 639 65.16 -13.33 3.08
CA ASN A 639 65.63 -12.13 3.77
C ASN A 639 66.11 -11.11 2.75
N SER A 640 65.49 -9.92 2.77
CA SER A 640 65.84 -8.77 1.93
C SER A 640 66.44 -7.63 2.75
N ALA A 641 66.97 -6.59 2.09
CA ALA A 641 67.44 -5.39 2.77
C ALA A 641 66.34 -4.70 3.61
N ASP A 642 65.07 -4.87 3.22
CA ASP A 642 63.90 -4.25 3.86
C ASP A 642 63.28 -5.12 4.96
N GLY A 643 63.71 -6.42 5.07
CA GLY A 643 63.21 -7.37 6.02
C GLY A 643 62.82 -8.73 5.44
N TRP A 644 62.22 -9.55 6.28
CA TRP A 644 61.80 -10.90 5.88
C TRP A 644 60.57 -10.85 5.00
N LYS A 645 60.60 -11.66 3.93
CA LYS A 645 59.50 -11.91 2.98
C LYS A 645 59.21 -13.40 2.91
N TYR A 646 57.98 -13.77 2.60
CA TYR A 646 57.62 -15.14 2.30
C TYR A 646 57.24 -15.22 0.81
N CYS A 647 58.10 -15.87 0.03
CA CYS A 647 57.99 -15.92 -1.41
C CYS A 647 57.79 -17.36 -1.89
N TYR A 648 56.93 -17.52 -2.87
CA TYR A 648 56.54 -18.80 -3.47
C TYR A 648 57.42 -19.16 -4.66
N SER A 649 57.34 -20.42 -5.11
CA SER A 649 58.19 -20.93 -6.21
C SER A 649 57.93 -20.23 -7.56
N ASP A 650 56.79 -19.59 -7.72
CA ASP A 650 56.43 -18.80 -8.91
C ASP A 650 56.97 -17.37 -8.92
N GLY A 651 57.69 -16.97 -7.84
CA GLY A 651 58.26 -15.66 -7.65
C GLY A 651 57.38 -14.63 -6.96
N TYR A 652 56.14 -14.98 -6.66
CA TYR A 652 55.23 -14.13 -5.89
C TYR A 652 55.64 -14.13 -4.41
N CYS A 653 55.58 -12.97 -3.76
CA CYS A 653 55.82 -12.85 -2.31
C CYS A 653 54.56 -12.30 -1.63
N ALA A 654 54.19 -12.90 -0.51
CA ALA A 654 53.05 -12.46 0.30
C ALA A 654 53.11 -10.97 0.60
N ARG A 655 52.03 -10.22 0.30
CA ARG A 655 51.93 -8.78 0.56
C ARG A 655 50.52 -8.35 0.95
N SER A 656 50.39 -7.34 1.80
CA SER A 656 49.15 -6.75 2.28
C SER A 656 48.16 -7.76 2.88
N LYS A 657 48.67 -8.79 3.61
CA LYS A 657 47.82 -9.88 4.11
C LYS A 657 48.41 -10.67 5.26
N TYR A 658 47.54 -11.47 5.87
CA TYR A 658 47.92 -12.49 6.85
C TYR A 658 48.18 -13.81 6.13
N VAL A 659 49.27 -14.51 6.55
CA VAL A 659 49.61 -15.86 6.05
C VAL A 659 49.91 -16.75 7.25
N THR A 660 49.34 -17.94 7.28
CA THR A 660 49.66 -18.97 8.30
C THR A 660 50.76 -19.89 7.75
N ILE A 661 51.90 -19.87 8.38
CA ILE A 661 53.10 -20.64 8.02
C ILE A 661 53.48 -21.47 9.25
N ASP A 662 53.55 -22.79 9.11
CA ASP A 662 53.89 -23.74 10.17
C ASP A 662 53.07 -23.49 11.47
N GLY A 663 51.78 -23.19 11.33
CA GLY A 663 50.86 -22.97 12.46
C GLY A 663 50.94 -21.61 13.13
N SER A 664 51.80 -20.69 12.67
CA SER A 664 51.90 -19.30 13.14
C SER A 664 51.40 -18.34 12.08
N THR A 665 50.62 -17.32 12.47
CA THR A 665 50.07 -16.31 11.55
C THR A 665 51.00 -15.08 11.52
N TYR A 666 51.32 -14.63 10.30
CA TYR A 666 52.15 -13.49 10.00
C TYR A 666 51.37 -12.48 9.17
N TYR A 667 51.73 -11.19 9.24
CA TYR A 667 51.25 -10.18 8.34
C TYR A 667 52.39 -9.63 7.48
N PHE A 668 52.16 -9.50 6.20
CA PHE A 668 53.10 -8.88 5.25
C PHE A 668 52.51 -7.57 4.76
N ASN A 669 53.27 -6.48 4.79
CA ASN A 669 52.84 -5.17 4.30
C ASN A 669 52.80 -5.08 2.78
N GLY A 670 52.42 -3.91 2.21
CA GLY A 670 52.37 -3.68 0.77
C GLY A 670 53.66 -3.93 0.00
N ASP A 671 54.81 -3.83 0.67
CA ASP A 671 56.14 -4.11 0.12
C ASP A 671 56.57 -5.57 0.30
N ALA A 672 55.61 -6.44 0.66
CA ALA A 672 55.82 -7.85 1.02
C ALA A 672 56.75 -8.10 2.20
N VAL A 673 56.95 -7.12 3.08
CA VAL A 673 57.81 -7.24 4.25
C VAL A 673 56.99 -7.67 5.45
N MET A 674 57.47 -8.68 6.19
CA MET A 674 56.87 -9.23 7.40
C MET A 674 56.75 -8.19 8.50
N ALA A 675 55.60 -8.03 9.07
CA ALA A 675 55.32 -7.14 10.17
C ALA A 675 55.95 -7.66 11.50
N THR A 676 56.49 -6.75 12.30
CA THR A 676 56.96 -7.03 13.65
C THR A 676 56.57 -5.88 14.59
N GLY A 677 56.42 -6.14 15.89
CA GLY A 677 55.99 -5.13 16.84
C GLY A 677 54.52 -4.71 16.66
N TRP A 678 54.22 -3.45 16.98
CA TRP A 678 52.87 -2.91 16.86
C TRP A 678 52.65 -2.31 15.46
N VAL A 679 51.65 -2.83 14.72
CA VAL A 679 51.29 -2.37 13.38
C VAL A 679 49.79 -2.04 13.34
N THR A 680 49.43 -0.95 12.67
CA THR A 680 48.02 -0.62 12.41
C THR A 680 47.64 -1.11 11.03
N ILE A 681 46.62 -1.97 10.93
CA ILE A 681 46.11 -2.55 9.71
C ILE A 681 44.63 -2.23 9.67
N ASP A 682 44.15 -1.56 8.64
CA ASP A 682 42.73 -1.16 8.45
C ASP A 682 42.16 -0.45 9.70
N GLY A 683 42.97 0.44 10.33
CA GLY A 683 42.55 1.20 11.50
C GLY A 683 42.61 0.43 12.82
N THR A 684 42.87 -0.87 12.79
CA THR A 684 43.00 -1.72 13.99
C THR A 684 44.47 -1.98 14.32
N ARG A 685 44.82 -1.95 15.60
CA ARG A 685 46.20 -2.13 16.06
C ARG A 685 46.46 -3.58 16.47
N TYR A 686 47.48 -4.18 15.86
CA TYR A 686 47.87 -5.57 16.06
C TYR A 686 49.30 -5.64 16.59
N HIS A 687 49.61 -6.70 17.37
CA HIS A 687 50.94 -6.94 17.92
C HIS A 687 51.56 -8.22 17.36
N PHE A 688 52.73 -8.10 16.77
CA PHE A 688 53.50 -9.23 16.22
C PHE A 688 54.80 -9.40 17.00
N ALA A 689 55.22 -10.64 17.22
CA ALA A 689 56.51 -10.96 17.86
C ALA A 689 57.69 -10.46 17.01
N SER A 690 58.89 -10.46 17.55
CA SER A 690 60.11 -10.19 16.78
C SER A 690 60.39 -11.24 15.69
N SER A 691 59.80 -12.42 15.84
CA SER A 691 59.76 -13.48 14.80
C SER A 691 58.71 -13.23 13.70
N GLY A 692 57.88 -12.21 13.85
CA GLY A 692 56.76 -11.89 12.97
C GLY A 692 55.47 -12.62 13.30
N ALA A 693 55.44 -13.57 14.23
CA ALA A 693 54.20 -14.28 14.58
C ALA A 693 53.21 -13.34 15.30
N TRP A 694 51.94 -13.42 14.93
CA TRP A 694 50.89 -12.64 15.56
C TRP A 694 50.66 -13.06 17.02
N LEU A 695 50.56 -12.07 17.89
CA LEU A 695 50.42 -12.29 19.34
C LEU A 695 48.99 -11.98 19.84
N GLY A 696 48.12 -11.46 19.00
CA GLY A 696 46.74 -11.09 19.32
C GLY A 696 46.42 -9.63 18.99
#